data_d86eca78ec9c4165e30e9dfee302db45
#
_entry.id   d86eca78ec9c4165e30e9dfee302db45
#
_cell.length_a   1.000
_cell.length_b   1.000
_cell.length_c   1.000
_cell.angle_alpha   90.00
_cell.angle_beta   90.00
_cell.angle_gamma   90.00
#
_symmetry.space_group_name_H-M   'P 1'
#
loop_
_entity.id
_entity.type
_entity.pdbx_description
1 polymer ?
#
loop_
_entity_poly.entity_id
_entity_poly.type
_entity_poly.pdbx_seq_one_letter_code
_entity_poly.pdbx_strand_id
1 'polypeptide(L)'
;MTDTVLRIYDYLHRHTGICVSALCITTALLAGLVCRTDFDEDISAFLPLGDEYRESMQVYQDVSGASNLLAIFQSKDTTETDADNLVCSMNDYGRFLSETDTLSVIRETTRRTDYDKMTETAGFVFRNIPLFLTEKDYLRFDSLLDSPSFLENQLQEDLSALMFPSSGITSAHLEKDPLNLFTPVVSELLRNAGTSDFELYDGYIFTKDWKRGIIVQTSPYGNSETRSNAQLMKMLGAVADSVEAHNPSVTVHYTGGPAIAVGNSNQIRQDCMVSVTVAVLLILALLYYAFRSPGNILLIFLSIAWGWLFALGVLSVFRQSVSMIVVGISSIIVGIAVNYPLHLIAHAGHTRNMRQTLREIVSPLVIGNITTVGAFCALIPLQAAALRDLGVFSALLLVGTILFVMVWLPHIVRVREEDTTHSTRLLDWVANLPIEKNRWGIVLIGALTLVFGWFSSGTRFDANIGHLNYMAPEQRADMEYLQQLTSAAASGRQCLYVVSKGSSVDEALEHSGQIHSALNSIAGKYPGTEVASCHRFLCSKEEQERRIRRWESFVGKYACLLGPQLAEKAAEAGFSGDAFAPFHDIINGQYHGQDFAYFRPLQDLYAAHISTDSLTGTYRVVNAVTVKSAYTEPVRKEIKAVLPEGAFCFDIESMNRELAGNLTDNFNYVGWACAAIVFLFLWFSFRSFRLALLTFLPMTVSWIWILGIMGLLGIQFNMVNIILATFIFGQGDDYTIFITEGCLQEYTYGRKVLTSHKRSVALSALIMFVGIGSLILARHPALHSLAEVTIVGMFSVVLMAYVIPPLLFSLPPFRGTKTHNP
;
A
#
# COMPACT_ATOMS: atom_id res chain seq x y z
N MET A 1 43.83 7.19 8.35
CA MET A 1 42.71 6.40 8.89
C MET A 1 43.20 5.17 9.61
N THR A 2 43.96 4.27 8.98
CA THR A 2 44.53 3.06 9.61
C THR A 2 45.30 3.37 10.89
N ASP A 3 46.14 4.41 10.92
CA ASP A 3 46.90 4.82 12.12
C ASP A 3 46.01 5.29 13.27
N THR A 4 44.86 5.87 12.96
CA THR A 4 43.86 6.30 13.97
C THR A 4 43.25 5.10 14.64
N VAL A 5 42.80 4.11 13.84
CA VAL A 5 42.23 2.83 14.36
C VAL A 5 43.27 2.08 15.18
N LEU A 6 44.51 2.02 14.73
CA LEU A 6 45.61 1.38 15.49
C LEU A 6 45.87 2.10 16.83
N ARG A 7 45.82 3.43 16.88
CA ARG A 7 45.96 4.19 18.16
C ARG A 7 44.81 3.88 19.10
N ILE A 8 43.58 3.84 18.59
CA ILE A 8 42.41 3.47 19.39
C ILE A 8 42.55 2.04 19.93
N TYR A 9 42.95 1.10 19.06
CA TYR A 9 43.19 -0.28 19.47
C TYR A 9 44.24 -0.35 20.57
N ASP A 10 45.43 0.26 20.39
CA ASP A 10 46.51 0.24 21.34
C ASP A 10 46.12 0.86 22.70
N TYR A 11 45.32 1.95 22.68
CA TYR A 11 44.79 2.60 23.87
C TYR A 11 43.80 1.70 24.62
N LEU A 12 42.79 1.17 23.93
CA LEU A 12 41.77 0.30 24.54
C LEU A 12 42.34 -1.03 25.00
N HIS A 13 43.34 -1.56 24.31
CA HIS A 13 44.04 -2.78 24.73
C HIS A 13 44.77 -2.58 26.05
N ARG A 14 45.29 -1.40 26.34
CA ARG A 14 45.90 -1.06 27.63
C ARG A 14 44.87 -0.80 28.72
N HIS A 15 43.65 -0.42 28.37
CA HIS A 15 42.60 -0.01 29.29
C HIS A 15 41.33 -0.86 29.06
N THR A 16 41.43 -2.16 29.28
CA THR A 16 40.33 -3.12 29.03
C THR A 16 39.06 -2.80 29.80
N GLY A 17 39.17 -2.25 31.02
CA GLY A 17 38.04 -1.80 31.82
C GLY A 17 37.23 -0.67 31.12
N ILE A 18 37.91 0.30 30.50
CA ILE A 18 37.27 1.37 29.76
C ILE A 18 36.54 0.78 28.51
N CYS A 19 37.17 -0.16 27.82
CA CYS A 19 36.61 -0.80 26.64
C CYS A 19 35.29 -1.54 26.99
N VAL A 20 35.26 -2.33 28.07
CA VAL A 20 34.07 -3.06 28.50
C VAL A 20 32.99 -2.09 29.02
N SER A 21 33.35 -1.10 29.85
CA SER A 21 32.40 -0.09 30.34
C SER A 21 31.76 0.70 29.23
N ALA A 22 32.54 1.12 28.23
CA ALA A 22 32.01 1.84 27.07
C ALA A 22 31.02 0.97 26.27
N LEU A 23 31.32 -0.32 26.07
CA LEU A 23 30.40 -1.25 25.41
C LEU A 23 29.10 -1.41 26.20
N CYS A 24 29.18 -1.65 27.52
CA CYS A 24 27.99 -1.80 28.35
C CYS A 24 27.12 -0.54 28.37
N ILE A 25 27.71 0.64 28.54
CA ILE A 25 26.99 1.91 28.60
C ILE A 25 26.31 2.21 27.26
N THR A 26 27.04 2.07 26.14
CA THR A 26 26.47 2.32 24.80
C THR A 26 25.36 1.33 24.49
N THR A 27 25.53 0.05 24.81
CA THR A 27 24.50 -0.99 24.62
C THR A 27 23.26 -0.72 25.45
N ALA A 28 23.40 -0.35 26.72
CA ALA A 28 22.27 -0.04 27.60
C ALA A 28 21.50 1.21 27.13
N LEU A 29 22.22 2.23 26.69
CA LEU A 29 21.61 3.46 26.15
C LEU A 29 20.81 3.16 24.87
N LEU A 30 21.40 2.42 23.94
CA LEU A 30 20.74 2.04 22.69
C LEU A 30 19.53 1.15 22.95
N ALA A 31 19.62 0.18 23.86
CA ALA A 31 18.50 -0.67 24.27
C ALA A 31 17.34 0.15 24.86
N GLY A 32 17.65 1.14 25.70
CA GLY A 32 16.66 2.04 26.25
C GLY A 32 15.95 2.89 25.19
N LEU A 33 16.66 3.29 24.12
CA LEU A 33 16.07 4.01 23.00
C LEU A 33 15.14 3.13 22.16
N VAL A 34 15.53 1.90 21.90
CA VAL A 34 14.72 0.94 21.12
C VAL A 34 13.38 0.63 21.80
N CYS A 35 13.33 0.60 23.13
CA CYS A 35 12.08 0.36 23.86
C CYS A 35 11.00 1.43 23.62
N ARG A 36 11.32 2.54 22.98
CA ARG A 36 10.40 3.65 22.65
C ARG A 36 9.89 3.60 21.21
N THR A 37 10.35 2.64 20.41
CA THR A 37 10.01 2.54 18.99
C THR A 37 8.74 1.74 18.80
N ASP A 38 7.74 2.30 18.14
CA ASP A 38 6.57 1.57 17.66
C ASP A 38 6.85 1.04 16.24
N PHE A 39 6.21 -0.11 15.92
CA PHE A 39 6.33 -0.71 14.60
C PHE A 39 5.03 -0.52 13.83
N ASP A 40 5.16 -0.02 12.60
CA ASP A 40 4.07 0.18 11.66
C ASP A 40 4.12 -0.87 10.54
N GLU A 41 2.96 -1.38 10.15
CA GLU A 41 2.82 -2.47 9.20
C GLU A 41 2.20 -2.01 7.88
N ASP A 42 2.10 -0.69 7.68
CA ASP A 42 1.49 -0.10 6.50
C ASP A 42 2.43 -0.16 5.27
N ILE A 43 2.01 -0.94 4.25
CA ILE A 43 2.73 -1.02 2.97
C ILE A 43 2.60 0.27 2.13
N SER A 44 1.58 1.10 2.40
CA SER A 44 1.40 2.36 1.67
C SER A 44 2.56 3.34 1.89
N ALA A 45 3.33 3.16 2.97
CA ALA A 45 4.56 3.91 3.23
C ALA A 45 5.65 3.75 2.15
N PHE A 46 5.56 2.70 1.30
CA PHE A 46 6.45 2.51 0.14
C PHE A 46 6.02 3.32 -1.09
N LEU A 47 4.81 3.88 -1.09
CA LEU A 47 4.32 4.66 -2.21
C LEU A 47 5.06 6.00 -2.32
N PRO A 48 5.58 6.37 -3.51
CA PRO A 48 6.13 7.69 -3.76
C PRO A 48 4.99 8.69 -3.99
N LEU A 49 4.25 9.01 -2.93
CA LEU A 49 3.07 9.85 -3.00
C LEU A 49 3.45 11.33 -2.91
N GLY A 50 3.17 12.10 -3.96
CA GLY A 50 3.04 13.54 -3.88
C GLY A 50 1.82 13.93 -3.02
N ASP A 51 1.77 15.18 -2.56
CA ASP A 51 0.68 15.62 -1.67
C ASP A 51 -0.69 15.51 -2.34
N GLU A 52 -0.80 15.80 -3.62
CA GLU A 52 -2.04 15.69 -4.42
C GLU A 52 -2.50 14.24 -4.56
N TYR A 53 -1.56 13.32 -4.80
CA TYR A 53 -1.87 11.88 -4.88
C TYR A 53 -2.32 11.33 -3.52
N ARG A 54 -1.64 11.72 -2.45
CA ARG A 54 -2.00 11.29 -1.08
C ARG A 54 -3.41 11.74 -0.72
N GLU A 55 -3.74 12.98 -1.07
CA GLU A 55 -5.07 13.51 -0.86
C GLU A 55 -6.12 12.77 -1.70
N SER A 56 -5.86 12.52 -2.98
CA SER A 56 -6.73 11.74 -3.86
C SER A 56 -6.97 10.32 -3.33
N MET A 57 -5.91 9.67 -2.82
CA MET A 57 -6.00 8.33 -2.22
C MET A 57 -6.83 8.34 -0.94
N GLN A 58 -6.66 9.34 -0.08
CA GLN A 58 -7.46 9.49 1.13
C GLN A 58 -8.94 9.66 0.80
N VAL A 59 -9.25 10.58 -0.13
CA VAL A 59 -10.63 10.77 -0.60
C VAL A 59 -11.20 9.48 -1.18
N TYR A 60 -10.43 8.78 -2.01
CA TYR A 60 -10.85 7.49 -2.55
C TYR A 60 -11.17 6.47 -1.47
N GLN A 61 -10.33 6.35 -0.46
CA GLN A 61 -10.56 5.44 0.68
C GLN A 61 -11.83 5.79 1.44
N ASP A 62 -12.11 7.07 1.65
CA ASP A 62 -13.29 7.53 2.38
C ASP A 62 -14.60 7.26 1.61
N VAL A 63 -14.61 7.53 0.29
CA VAL A 63 -15.86 7.46 -0.51
C VAL A 63 -16.09 6.11 -1.20
N SER A 64 -15.06 5.31 -1.39
CA SER A 64 -15.18 3.99 -2.05
C SER A 64 -15.70 2.88 -1.13
N GLY A 65 -15.99 3.19 0.14
CA GLY A 65 -16.31 2.19 1.14
C GLY A 65 -15.14 1.29 1.51
N ALA A 66 -13.89 1.76 1.28
CA ALA A 66 -12.68 1.00 1.61
C ALA A 66 -12.59 0.65 3.11
N SER A 67 -13.22 1.44 3.98
CA SER A 67 -13.34 1.16 5.42
C SER A 67 -14.44 0.15 5.76
N ASN A 68 -15.21 -0.28 4.76
CA ASN A 68 -16.26 -1.27 4.97
C ASN A 68 -15.65 -2.66 5.10
N LEU A 69 -16.22 -3.40 6.02
CA LEU A 69 -15.98 -4.82 6.25
C LEU A 69 -17.22 -5.58 5.81
N LEU A 70 -17.04 -6.51 4.90
CA LEU A 70 -18.12 -7.34 4.39
C LEU A 70 -18.04 -8.71 5.07
N ALA A 71 -19.07 -9.08 5.80
CA ALA A 71 -19.26 -10.45 6.26
C ALA A 71 -20.08 -11.17 5.18
N ILE A 72 -19.48 -12.16 4.53
CA ILE A 72 -20.05 -12.94 3.43
C ILE A 72 -20.45 -14.30 3.99
N PHE A 73 -21.72 -14.64 3.83
CA PHE A 73 -22.31 -15.92 4.21
C PHE A 73 -22.49 -16.77 2.97
N GLN A 74 -21.91 -17.95 2.96
CA GLN A 74 -21.97 -18.87 1.84
C GLN A 74 -22.29 -20.29 2.32
N SER A 75 -23.16 -21.01 1.59
CA SER A 75 -23.36 -22.43 1.82
C SER A 75 -22.11 -23.24 1.43
N LYS A 76 -21.73 -24.24 2.24
CA LYS A 76 -20.67 -25.21 1.89
C LYS A 76 -21.04 -26.05 0.69
N ASP A 77 -22.34 -26.33 0.50
CA ASP A 77 -22.83 -26.96 -0.71
C ASP A 77 -23.19 -25.89 -1.74
N THR A 78 -22.32 -25.73 -2.73
CA THR A 78 -22.49 -24.73 -3.79
C THR A 78 -23.53 -25.11 -4.84
N THR A 79 -24.10 -26.29 -4.75
CA THR A 79 -25.11 -26.83 -5.71
C THR A 79 -26.54 -26.44 -5.32
N GLU A 80 -26.80 -26.20 -4.03
CA GLU A 80 -28.10 -25.78 -3.54
C GLU A 80 -28.09 -24.29 -3.11
N THR A 81 -29.10 -23.57 -3.55
CA THR A 81 -29.36 -22.19 -3.10
C THR A 81 -30.37 -22.25 -1.96
N ASP A 82 -29.92 -22.22 -0.72
CA ASP A 82 -30.76 -22.19 0.47
C ASP A 82 -30.68 -20.80 1.14
N ALA A 83 -31.42 -19.85 0.57
CA ALA A 83 -31.45 -18.49 1.06
C ALA A 83 -32.01 -18.39 2.50
N ASP A 84 -32.99 -19.23 2.85
CA ASP A 84 -33.58 -19.22 4.19
C ASP A 84 -32.57 -19.66 5.26
N ASN A 85 -31.72 -20.63 4.95
CA ASN A 85 -30.65 -21.07 5.83
C ASN A 85 -29.57 -20.00 6.02
N LEU A 86 -29.23 -19.27 4.95
CA LEU A 86 -28.32 -18.13 5.03
C LEU A 86 -28.92 -17.01 5.89
N VAL A 87 -30.22 -16.68 5.72
CA VAL A 87 -30.92 -15.70 6.56
C VAL A 87 -30.91 -16.11 8.04
N CYS A 88 -31.14 -17.40 8.33
CA CYS A 88 -31.06 -17.90 9.70
C CYS A 88 -29.67 -17.67 10.29
N SER A 89 -28.59 -17.99 9.54
CA SER A 89 -27.20 -17.76 9.95
C SER A 89 -26.86 -16.27 10.11
N MET A 90 -27.43 -15.40 9.28
CA MET A 90 -27.25 -13.96 9.38
C MET A 90 -27.97 -13.37 10.61
N ASN A 91 -29.13 -13.93 10.98
CA ASN A 91 -29.81 -13.60 12.22
C ASN A 91 -29.01 -14.05 13.45
N ASP A 92 -28.47 -15.28 13.44
CA ASP A 92 -27.60 -15.77 14.51
C ASP A 92 -26.34 -14.95 14.66
N TYR A 93 -25.74 -14.55 13.54
CA TYR A 93 -24.61 -13.62 13.54
C TYR A 93 -24.95 -12.31 14.27
N GLY A 94 -26.10 -11.74 13.99
CA GLY A 94 -26.57 -10.54 14.65
C GLY A 94 -26.69 -10.70 16.16
N ARG A 95 -27.18 -11.85 16.62
CA ARG A 95 -27.32 -12.19 18.03
C ARG A 95 -25.94 -12.35 18.67
N PHE A 96 -25.08 -13.20 18.13
CA PHE A 96 -23.73 -13.43 18.68
C PHE A 96 -22.87 -12.16 18.66
N LEU A 97 -23.01 -11.34 17.63
CA LEU A 97 -22.31 -10.05 17.59
C LEU A 97 -22.76 -9.13 18.73
N SER A 98 -24.06 -9.03 19.00
CA SER A 98 -24.58 -8.20 20.10
C SER A 98 -24.18 -8.70 21.47
N GLU A 99 -24.00 -10.01 21.64
CA GLU A 99 -23.51 -10.62 22.87
C GLU A 99 -22.00 -10.42 23.08
N THR A 100 -21.23 -10.37 21.98
CA THR A 100 -19.76 -10.30 22.02
C THR A 100 -19.27 -8.85 22.00
N ASP A 101 -19.90 -7.94 21.23
CA ASP A 101 -19.55 -6.52 21.13
C ASP A 101 -20.23 -5.69 22.24
N THR A 102 -19.86 -5.97 23.49
CA THR A 102 -20.40 -5.27 24.67
C THR A 102 -20.07 -3.78 24.72
N LEU A 103 -19.04 -3.34 23.99
CA LEU A 103 -18.58 -1.94 23.91
C LEU A 103 -19.15 -1.19 22.71
N SER A 104 -19.98 -1.84 21.88
CA SER A 104 -20.54 -1.28 20.65
C SER A 104 -19.47 -0.65 19.76
N VAL A 105 -18.38 -1.37 19.58
CA VAL A 105 -17.24 -0.95 18.77
C VAL A 105 -17.63 -0.78 17.31
N ILE A 106 -18.52 -1.65 16.81
CA ILE A 106 -19.03 -1.53 15.45
C ILE A 106 -20.16 -0.51 15.44
N ARG A 107 -19.88 0.68 14.89
CA ARG A 107 -20.80 1.81 14.91
C ARG A 107 -22.00 1.64 13.98
N GLU A 108 -21.79 1.04 12.82
CA GLU A 108 -22.81 0.86 11.81
C GLU A 108 -22.73 -0.57 11.27
N THR A 109 -23.84 -1.29 11.36
CA THR A 109 -23.99 -2.60 10.75
C THR A 109 -25.27 -2.56 9.93
N THR A 110 -25.15 -2.56 8.61
CA THR A 110 -26.31 -2.76 7.73
C THR A 110 -26.59 -4.25 7.68
N ARG A 111 -27.28 -4.73 8.74
CA ARG A 111 -27.66 -6.17 8.86
C ARG A 111 -28.86 -6.46 8.02
N ARG A 112 -29.87 -5.66 8.15
CA ARG A 112 -31.16 -5.79 7.49
C ARG A 112 -31.57 -4.41 7.00
N THR A 113 -32.16 -4.33 5.81
CA THR A 113 -32.80 -3.10 5.39
C THR A 113 -33.91 -2.81 6.40
N ASP A 114 -33.67 -1.77 7.20
CA ASP A 114 -34.63 -1.36 8.22
C ASP A 114 -35.77 -0.62 7.52
N TYR A 115 -36.89 -1.32 7.33
CA TYR A 115 -38.09 -0.69 6.75
C TYR A 115 -38.57 0.48 7.57
N ASP A 116 -38.35 0.46 8.89
CA ASP A 116 -38.71 1.60 9.77
C ASP A 116 -37.81 2.79 9.47
N LYS A 117 -36.51 2.56 9.29
CA LYS A 117 -35.54 3.61 8.90
C LYS A 117 -35.84 4.15 7.48
N MET A 118 -36.17 3.27 6.52
CA MET A 118 -36.62 3.74 5.21
C MET A 118 -37.88 4.58 5.28
N THR A 119 -38.85 4.18 6.10
CA THR A 119 -40.09 4.91 6.32
C THR A 119 -39.81 6.25 7.02
N GLU A 120 -38.88 6.26 7.98
CA GLU A 120 -38.44 7.48 8.66
C GLU A 120 -37.76 8.45 7.69
N THR A 121 -36.86 7.93 6.86
CA THR A 121 -36.16 8.67 5.82
C THR A 121 -37.13 9.25 4.79
N ALA A 122 -38.06 8.44 4.29
CA ALA A 122 -39.10 8.90 3.40
C ALA A 122 -39.99 9.98 4.07
N GLY A 123 -40.37 9.76 5.32
CA GLY A 123 -41.14 10.73 6.10
C GLY A 123 -40.38 12.04 6.32
N PHE A 124 -39.06 11.99 6.52
CA PHE A 124 -38.22 13.18 6.61
C PHE A 124 -38.21 13.95 5.28
N VAL A 125 -38.05 13.25 4.14
CA VAL A 125 -38.06 13.86 2.81
C VAL A 125 -39.41 14.50 2.52
N PHE A 126 -40.52 13.82 2.83
CA PHE A 126 -41.87 14.38 2.64
C PHE A 126 -42.10 15.66 3.45
N ARG A 127 -41.71 15.68 4.74
CA ARG A 127 -41.84 16.87 5.57
C ARG A 127 -40.99 18.05 5.11
N ASN A 128 -39.90 17.79 4.37
CA ASN A 128 -38.96 18.79 3.92
C ASN A 128 -38.89 18.85 2.39
N ILE A 129 -39.96 18.47 1.68
CA ILE A 129 -39.98 18.27 0.24
C ILE A 129 -39.42 19.47 -0.55
N PRO A 130 -39.65 20.75 -0.16
CA PRO A 130 -39.14 21.90 -0.89
C PRO A 130 -37.61 21.91 -1.02
N LEU A 131 -36.87 21.28 -0.08
CA LEU A 131 -35.40 21.21 -0.10
C LEU A 131 -34.88 20.21 -1.10
N PHE A 132 -35.72 19.29 -1.57
CA PHE A 132 -35.32 18.18 -2.48
C PHE A 132 -35.82 18.34 -3.90
N LEU A 133 -36.69 19.30 -4.19
CA LEU A 133 -37.25 19.54 -5.52
C LEU A 133 -36.24 20.24 -6.42
N THR A 134 -36.17 19.77 -7.67
CA THR A 134 -35.36 20.32 -8.74
C THR A 134 -36.21 21.10 -9.74
N GLU A 135 -35.60 21.86 -10.62
CA GLU A 135 -36.30 22.59 -11.68
C GLU A 135 -37.09 21.66 -12.61
N LYS A 136 -36.58 20.46 -12.85
CA LYS A 136 -37.29 19.43 -13.64
C LYS A 136 -38.58 18.96 -12.97
N ASP A 137 -38.56 18.87 -11.65
CA ASP A 137 -39.78 18.49 -10.90
C ASP A 137 -40.87 19.54 -11.03
N TYR A 138 -40.52 20.81 -10.94
CA TYR A 138 -41.48 21.91 -11.15
C TYR A 138 -42.03 21.96 -12.58
N LEU A 139 -41.20 21.73 -13.60
CA LEU A 139 -41.71 21.63 -15.00
C LEU A 139 -42.69 20.46 -15.16
N ARG A 140 -42.48 19.35 -14.48
CA ARG A 140 -43.42 18.24 -14.46
C ARG A 140 -44.71 18.63 -13.74
N PHE A 141 -44.61 19.27 -12.58
CA PHE A 141 -45.79 19.75 -11.81
C PHE A 141 -46.60 20.74 -12.63
N ASP A 142 -45.99 21.73 -13.26
CA ASP A 142 -46.66 22.67 -14.13
C ASP A 142 -47.41 21.95 -15.26
N SER A 143 -46.79 20.99 -15.93
CA SER A 143 -47.42 20.19 -16.99
C SER A 143 -48.64 19.39 -16.52
N LEU A 144 -48.59 18.85 -15.28
CA LEU A 144 -49.72 18.10 -14.70
C LEU A 144 -50.85 19.03 -14.24
N LEU A 145 -50.52 20.09 -13.50
CA LEU A 145 -51.49 20.98 -12.88
C LEU A 145 -52.16 21.91 -13.87
N ASP A 146 -51.53 22.23 -15.01
CA ASP A 146 -52.13 23.02 -16.09
C ASP A 146 -53.18 22.21 -16.90
N SER A 147 -53.31 20.88 -16.67
CA SER A 147 -54.32 20.05 -17.33
C SER A 147 -55.68 20.17 -16.58
N PRO A 148 -56.79 20.60 -17.28
CA PRO A 148 -58.05 20.85 -16.62
C PRO A 148 -58.71 19.63 -15.92
N SER A 149 -58.43 18.42 -16.44
CA SER A 149 -59.04 17.17 -15.88
C SER A 149 -58.14 16.45 -14.92
N PHE A 150 -56.91 16.98 -14.65
CA PHE A 150 -55.90 16.26 -13.84
C PHE A 150 -56.42 15.97 -12.41
N LEU A 151 -56.99 16.98 -11.75
CA LEU A 151 -57.45 16.87 -10.38
C LEU A 151 -58.54 15.79 -10.20
N GLU A 152 -59.52 15.77 -11.10
CA GLU A 152 -60.63 14.81 -11.06
C GLU A 152 -60.10 13.39 -11.35
N ASN A 153 -59.29 13.23 -12.37
CA ASN A 153 -58.73 11.92 -12.73
C ASN A 153 -57.88 11.36 -11.59
N GLN A 154 -57.00 12.16 -10.99
CA GLN A 154 -56.10 11.72 -9.92
C GLN A 154 -56.92 11.30 -8.70
N LEU A 155 -57.92 12.06 -8.26
CA LEU A 155 -58.79 11.72 -7.14
C LEU A 155 -59.58 10.43 -7.39
N GLN A 156 -60.01 10.16 -8.62
CA GLN A 156 -60.66 8.90 -8.99
C GLN A 156 -59.67 7.71 -8.97
N GLU A 157 -58.43 7.87 -9.41
CA GLU A 157 -57.39 6.88 -9.30
C GLU A 157 -57.10 6.55 -7.83
N ASP A 158 -57.00 7.58 -6.98
CA ASP A 158 -56.78 7.45 -5.55
C ASP A 158 -57.91 6.68 -4.86
N LEU A 159 -59.14 7.01 -5.17
CA LEU A 159 -60.29 6.28 -4.67
C LEU A 159 -60.27 4.81 -5.10
N SER A 160 -59.92 4.56 -6.35
CA SER A 160 -59.81 3.21 -6.88
C SER A 160 -58.71 2.44 -6.17
N ALA A 161 -57.55 3.06 -5.88
CA ALA A 161 -56.43 2.46 -5.14
C ALA A 161 -56.83 2.11 -3.70
N LEU A 162 -57.67 2.92 -3.03
CA LEU A 162 -58.15 2.65 -1.69
C LEU A 162 -59.13 1.45 -1.61
N MET A 163 -59.76 1.07 -2.71
CA MET A 163 -60.67 -0.08 -2.77
C MET A 163 -59.95 -1.45 -2.82
N PHE A 164 -58.62 -1.50 -3.01
CA PHE A 164 -57.87 -2.75 -2.99
C PHE A 164 -57.54 -3.24 -1.58
N PRO A 165 -57.41 -4.57 -1.35
CA PRO A 165 -57.12 -5.13 -0.02
C PRO A 165 -55.81 -4.69 0.63
N SER A 166 -54.87 -4.16 -0.14
CA SER A 166 -53.56 -3.65 0.30
C SER A 166 -53.57 -2.16 0.65
N SER A 167 -54.73 -1.55 0.85
CA SER A 167 -54.92 -0.11 0.97
C SER A 167 -54.24 0.55 2.17
N GLY A 168 -53.81 -0.19 3.18
CA GLY A 168 -53.25 0.40 4.41
C GLY A 168 -51.92 1.15 4.18
N ILE A 169 -51.06 0.69 3.28
CA ILE A 169 -49.83 1.39 2.92
C ILE A 169 -50.15 2.54 1.96
N THR A 170 -51.09 2.32 1.04
CA THR A 170 -51.49 3.31 0.04
C THR A 170 -52.15 4.51 0.69
N SER A 171 -52.97 4.34 1.72
CA SER A 171 -53.65 5.43 2.42
C SER A 171 -52.67 6.41 3.08
N ALA A 172 -51.64 5.91 3.73
CA ALA A 172 -50.63 6.76 4.40
C ALA A 172 -49.82 7.61 3.42
N HIS A 173 -49.69 7.20 2.16
CA HIS A 173 -49.06 7.98 1.09
C HIS A 173 -50.04 9.01 0.51
N LEU A 174 -51.28 8.61 0.28
CA LEU A 174 -52.33 9.50 -0.27
C LEU A 174 -52.64 10.70 0.60
N GLU A 175 -52.63 10.53 1.93
CA GLU A 175 -52.82 11.65 2.88
C GLU A 175 -51.78 12.75 2.70
N LYS A 176 -50.51 12.38 2.32
CA LYS A 176 -49.37 13.29 2.17
C LYS A 176 -49.20 13.81 0.74
N ASP A 177 -49.69 13.10 -0.25
CA ASP A 177 -49.50 13.43 -1.67
C ASP A 177 -50.68 12.96 -2.53
N PRO A 178 -51.91 13.56 -2.30
CA PRO A 178 -53.10 13.21 -3.06
C PRO A 178 -53.02 13.51 -4.55
N LEU A 179 -52.06 14.28 -4.97
CA LEU A 179 -51.84 14.65 -6.39
C LEU A 179 -50.67 13.86 -7.00
N ASN A 180 -50.09 12.92 -6.28
CA ASN A 180 -48.95 12.11 -6.73
C ASN A 180 -47.78 12.97 -7.32
N LEU A 181 -47.59 14.17 -6.78
CA LEU A 181 -46.52 15.10 -7.18
C LEU A 181 -45.17 14.71 -6.56
N PHE A 182 -45.18 14.40 -5.27
CA PHE A 182 -43.97 14.19 -4.43
C PHE A 182 -43.53 12.75 -4.39
N THR A 183 -44.46 11.80 -4.40
CA THR A 183 -44.18 10.35 -4.33
C THR A 183 -43.17 9.86 -5.38
N PRO A 184 -43.26 10.29 -6.68
CA PRO A 184 -42.27 9.94 -7.66
C PRO A 184 -40.88 10.51 -7.36
N VAL A 185 -40.80 11.72 -6.78
CA VAL A 185 -39.52 12.36 -6.38
C VAL A 185 -38.87 11.58 -5.24
N VAL A 186 -39.65 11.27 -4.20
CA VAL A 186 -39.19 10.49 -3.03
C VAL A 186 -38.73 9.09 -3.48
N SER A 187 -39.52 8.42 -4.33
CA SER A 187 -39.20 7.09 -4.85
C SER A 187 -37.93 7.12 -5.69
N GLU A 188 -37.71 8.16 -6.49
CA GLU A 188 -36.50 8.31 -7.28
C GLU A 188 -35.28 8.57 -6.38
N LEU A 189 -35.40 9.40 -5.35
CA LEU A 189 -34.34 9.66 -4.37
C LEU A 189 -33.93 8.38 -3.66
N LEU A 190 -34.89 7.59 -3.17
CA LEU A 190 -34.62 6.36 -2.44
C LEU A 190 -34.09 5.24 -3.35
N ARG A 191 -34.59 5.14 -4.60
CA ARG A 191 -34.11 4.16 -5.58
C ARG A 191 -32.67 4.41 -6.00
N ASN A 192 -32.27 5.67 -6.16
CA ASN A 192 -30.89 6.02 -6.55
C ASN A 192 -29.89 5.79 -5.41
N ALA A 193 -30.35 5.51 -4.19
CA ALA A 193 -29.54 5.09 -3.06
C ALA A 193 -29.20 3.59 -3.07
N GLY A 194 -29.93 2.76 -3.83
CA GLY A 194 -29.72 1.33 -3.94
C GLY A 194 -28.81 0.96 -5.13
N THR A 195 -27.94 -0.03 -4.95
CA THR A 195 -27.13 -0.60 -6.05
C THR A 195 -28.00 -1.60 -6.83
N SER A 196 -28.06 -1.49 -8.14
CA SER A 196 -28.82 -2.37 -9.04
C SER A 196 -28.25 -3.80 -9.14
N ASP A 197 -27.12 -4.06 -8.49
CA ASP A 197 -26.34 -5.30 -8.67
C ASP A 197 -26.60 -6.35 -7.59
N PHE A 198 -27.36 -6.01 -6.56
CA PHE A 198 -27.74 -6.90 -5.45
C PHE A 198 -29.25 -6.98 -5.32
N GLU A 199 -29.72 -8.05 -4.70
CA GLU A 199 -31.12 -8.28 -4.40
C GLU A 199 -31.35 -8.27 -2.88
N LEU A 200 -32.57 -7.92 -2.45
CA LEU A 200 -32.96 -7.95 -1.05
C LEU A 200 -33.88 -9.15 -0.80
N TYR A 201 -33.52 -9.99 0.18
CA TYR A 201 -34.35 -11.08 0.63
C TYR A 201 -34.48 -11.05 2.16
N ASP A 202 -35.69 -11.01 2.66
CA ASP A 202 -36.00 -10.78 4.08
C ASP A 202 -35.21 -9.59 4.69
N GLY A 203 -34.97 -8.54 3.88
CA GLY A 203 -34.24 -7.34 4.26
C GLY A 203 -32.71 -7.49 4.24
N TYR A 204 -32.15 -8.66 3.97
CA TYR A 204 -30.72 -8.87 3.80
C TYR A 204 -30.28 -8.72 2.35
N ILE A 205 -29.01 -8.31 2.18
CA ILE A 205 -28.40 -8.13 0.87
C ILE A 205 -27.91 -9.48 0.35
N PHE A 206 -28.37 -9.87 -0.82
CA PHE A 206 -27.96 -11.10 -1.51
C PHE A 206 -27.36 -10.78 -2.88
N THR A 207 -26.48 -11.66 -3.34
CA THR A 207 -26.04 -11.67 -4.73
C THR A 207 -27.18 -12.16 -5.64
N LYS A 208 -27.24 -11.74 -6.91
CA LYS A 208 -28.31 -12.09 -7.87
C LYS A 208 -28.48 -13.60 -8.09
N ASP A 209 -27.45 -14.39 -7.84
CA ASP A 209 -27.49 -15.85 -7.91
C ASP A 209 -27.92 -16.52 -6.59
N TRP A 210 -28.26 -15.73 -5.57
CA TRP A 210 -28.73 -16.18 -4.25
C TRP A 210 -27.75 -17.07 -3.49
N LYS A 211 -26.47 -17.14 -3.93
CA LYS A 211 -25.47 -18.01 -3.32
C LYS A 211 -24.78 -17.40 -2.12
N ARG A 212 -24.81 -16.07 -2.01
CA ARG A 212 -24.14 -15.35 -0.92
C ARG A 212 -25.04 -14.31 -0.33
N GLY A 213 -25.11 -14.32 1.00
CA GLY A 213 -25.66 -13.22 1.81
C GLY A 213 -24.54 -12.30 2.29
N ILE A 214 -24.78 -11.01 2.37
CA ILE A 214 -23.78 -10.00 2.70
C ILE A 214 -24.28 -9.10 3.82
N ILE A 215 -23.47 -8.97 4.88
CA ILE A 215 -23.66 -7.95 5.92
C ILE A 215 -22.52 -6.93 5.79
N VAL A 216 -22.89 -5.67 5.63
CA VAL A 216 -21.92 -4.57 5.56
C VAL A 216 -21.72 -3.99 6.95
N GLN A 217 -20.47 -3.85 7.36
CA GLN A 217 -20.07 -3.27 8.65
C GLN A 217 -19.01 -2.20 8.40
N THR A 218 -18.99 -1.15 9.18
CA THR A 218 -17.98 -0.10 9.06
C THR A 218 -17.04 -0.17 10.25
N SER A 219 -15.74 -0.34 9.96
CA SER A 219 -14.72 -0.26 11.00
C SER A 219 -14.58 1.17 11.51
N PRO A 220 -14.60 1.38 12.84
CA PRO A 220 -14.40 2.72 13.41
C PRO A 220 -12.94 3.20 13.30
N TYR A 221 -12.02 2.31 12.94
CA TYR A 221 -10.58 2.57 12.98
C TYR A 221 -9.99 2.95 11.61
N GLY A 222 -10.78 2.92 10.52
CA GLY A 222 -10.26 3.10 9.16
C GLY A 222 -9.28 1.98 8.76
N ASN A 223 -8.61 2.14 7.61
CA ASN A 223 -7.69 1.11 7.10
C ASN A 223 -6.28 1.19 7.70
N SER A 224 -5.89 2.33 8.25
CA SER A 224 -4.52 2.58 8.72
C SER A 224 -4.24 2.06 10.13
N GLU A 225 -5.26 1.88 10.97
CA GLU A 225 -5.10 1.38 12.34
C GLU A 225 -5.12 -0.16 12.39
N THR A 226 -4.10 -0.79 11.84
CA THR A 226 -4.02 -2.25 11.71
C THR A 226 -4.12 -2.99 13.05
N ARG A 227 -3.54 -2.42 14.13
CA ARG A 227 -3.57 -3.04 15.46
C ARG A 227 -4.97 -3.09 16.05
N SER A 228 -5.71 -2.01 15.95
CA SER A 228 -7.12 -1.92 16.42
C SER A 228 -8.02 -2.80 15.58
N ASN A 229 -7.83 -2.78 14.24
CA ASN A 229 -8.53 -3.67 13.33
C ASN A 229 -8.20 -5.16 13.56
N ALA A 230 -6.99 -5.52 13.98
CA ALA A 230 -6.65 -6.91 14.32
C ALA A 230 -7.43 -7.41 15.54
N GLN A 231 -7.65 -6.55 16.53
CA GLN A 231 -8.50 -6.89 17.69
C GLN A 231 -9.95 -7.05 17.27
N LEU A 232 -10.46 -6.15 16.43
CA LEU A 232 -11.80 -6.23 15.84
C LEU A 232 -11.98 -7.54 15.06
N MET A 233 -11.04 -7.86 14.16
CA MET A 233 -11.08 -9.09 13.35
C MET A 233 -11.03 -10.36 14.21
N LYS A 234 -10.30 -10.34 15.32
CA LYS A 234 -10.29 -11.46 16.28
C LYS A 234 -11.66 -11.64 16.94
N MET A 235 -12.31 -10.56 17.33
CA MET A 235 -13.67 -10.58 17.90
C MET A 235 -14.66 -11.12 16.86
N LEU A 236 -14.61 -10.60 15.63
CA LEU A 236 -15.49 -11.04 14.55
C LEU A 236 -15.25 -12.50 14.15
N GLY A 237 -14.00 -12.97 14.17
CA GLY A 237 -13.67 -14.38 13.97
C GLY A 237 -14.35 -15.28 14.99
N ALA A 238 -14.38 -14.92 16.27
CA ALA A 238 -15.08 -15.68 17.30
C ALA A 238 -16.60 -15.70 17.08
N VAL A 239 -17.16 -14.60 16.53
CA VAL A 239 -18.58 -14.56 16.14
C VAL A 239 -18.85 -15.50 14.96
N ALA A 240 -18.00 -15.50 13.93
CA ALA A 240 -18.10 -16.41 12.80
C ALA A 240 -18.01 -17.87 13.24
N ASP A 241 -17.03 -18.23 14.07
CA ASP A 241 -16.87 -19.57 14.63
C ASP A 241 -18.14 -20.01 15.37
N SER A 242 -18.80 -19.10 16.10
CA SER A 242 -20.05 -19.37 16.83
C SER A 242 -21.22 -19.63 15.87
N VAL A 243 -21.31 -18.86 14.79
CA VAL A 243 -22.33 -19.06 13.72
C VAL A 243 -22.11 -20.40 13.02
N GLU A 244 -20.87 -20.71 12.63
CA GLU A 244 -20.53 -21.96 11.95
C GLU A 244 -20.72 -23.19 12.85
N ALA A 245 -20.48 -23.06 14.16
CA ALA A 245 -20.78 -24.11 15.12
C ALA A 245 -22.29 -24.36 15.28
N HIS A 246 -23.11 -23.28 15.18
CA HIS A 246 -24.56 -23.38 15.26
C HIS A 246 -25.18 -23.90 13.94
N ASN A 247 -24.60 -23.47 12.82
CA ASN A 247 -25.01 -23.89 11.47
C ASN A 247 -23.79 -24.38 10.66
N PRO A 248 -23.42 -25.68 10.78
CA PRO A 248 -22.26 -26.25 10.12
C PRO A 248 -22.31 -26.26 8.59
N SER A 249 -23.49 -26.01 7.97
CA SER A 249 -23.66 -25.96 6.51
C SER A 249 -23.25 -24.63 5.88
N VAL A 250 -23.00 -23.59 6.71
CA VAL A 250 -22.65 -22.25 6.26
C VAL A 250 -21.22 -21.92 6.65
N THR A 251 -20.52 -21.12 5.84
CA THR A 251 -19.23 -20.50 6.16
C THR A 251 -19.41 -19.00 6.18
N VAL A 252 -18.65 -18.32 7.07
CA VAL A 252 -18.65 -16.87 7.21
C VAL A 252 -17.27 -16.34 6.94
N HIS A 253 -17.11 -15.58 5.85
CA HIS A 253 -15.85 -14.98 5.46
C HIS A 253 -15.90 -13.46 5.65
N TYR A 254 -14.75 -12.87 5.96
CA TYR A 254 -14.63 -11.42 6.04
C TYR A 254 -13.73 -10.91 4.93
N THR A 255 -14.23 -9.93 4.16
CA THR A 255 -13.45 -9.20 3.15
C THR A 255 -13.66 -7.68 3.30
N GLY A 256 -12.88 -6.91 2.58
CA GLY A 256 -12.89 -5.45 2.67
C GLY A 256 -11.58 -4.89 3.23
N GLY A 257 -11.40 -3.58 3.16
CA GLY A 257 -10.14 -2.92 3.50
C GLY A 257 -9.54 -3.32 4.83
N PRO A 258 -10.27 -3.23 5.95
CA PRO A 258 -9.73 -3.60 7.26
C PRO A 258 -9.32 -5.07 7.37
N ALA A 259 -10.09 -6.00 6.79
CA ALA A 259 -9.77 -7.43 6.81
C ALA A 259 -8.52 -7.73 5.97
N ILE A 260 -8.41 -7.12 4.78
CA ILE A 260 -7.24 -7.25 3.90
C ILE A 260 -6.00 -6.66 4.57
N ALA A 261 -6.11 -5.48 5.19
CA ALA A 261 -5.01 -4.83 5.90
C ALA A 261 -4.48 -5.70 7.05
N VAL A 262 -5.37 -6.29 7.87
CA VAL A 262 -4.99 -7.20 8.95
C VAL A 262 -4.37 -8.49 8.41
N GLY A 263 -4.95 -9.09 7.38
CA GLY A 263 -4.40 -10.28 6.72
C GLY A 263 -3.01 -10.03 6.16
N ASN A 264 -2.83 -8.90 5.47
CA ASN A 264 -1.57 -8.45 4.91
C ASN A 264 -0.49 -8.25 5.99
N SER A 265 -0.81 -7.55 7.07
CA SER A 265 0.07 -7.31 8.21
C SER A 265 0.49 -8.62 8.90
N ASN A 266 -0.46 -9.48 9.19
CA ASN A 266 -0.17 -10.78 9.81
C ASN A 266 0.75 -11.64 8.91
N GLN A 267 0.52 -11.63 7.59
CA GLN A 267 1.36 -12.36 6.64
C GLN A 267 2.78 -11.77 6.57
N ILE A 268 2.91 -10.44 6.50
CA ILE A 268 4.22 -9.78 6.55
C ILE A 268 4.98 -10.21 7.79
N ARG A 269 4.34 -10.13 8.96
CA ARG A 269 4.95 -10.49 10.23
C ARG A 269 5.37 -11.95 10.27
N GLN A 270 4.53 -12.85 9.79
CA GLN A 270 4.83 -14.28 9.73
C GLN A 270 6.00 -14.56 8.77
N ASP A 271 5.96 -14.00 7.56
CA ASP A 271 6.99 -14.17 6.55
C ASP A 271 8.34 -13.61 7.01
N CYS A 272 8.33 -12.43 7.65
CA CYS A 272 9.55 -11.83 8.23
C CYS A 272 10.14 -12.72 9.31
N MET A 273 9.32 -13.24 10.24
CA MET A 273 9.81 -14.14 11.30
C MET A 273 10.38 -15.44 10.73
N VAL A 274 9.67 -16.06 9.78
CA VAL A 274 10.11 -17.31 9.14
C VAL A 274 11.39 -17.06 8.35
N SER A 275 11.42 -16.04 7.51
CA SER A 275 12.58 -15.74 6.65
C SER A 275 13.82 -15.39 7.47
N VAL A 276 13.70 -14.55 8.49
CA VAL A 276 14.83 -14.21 9.38
C VAL A 276 15.32 -15.45 10.13
N THR A 277 14.43 -16.29 10.65
CA THR A 277 14.81 -17.52 11.37
C THR A 277 15.54 -18.48 10.44
N VAL A 278 15.00 -18.73 9.25
CA VAL A 278 15.62 -19.62 8.24
C VAL A 278 16.97 -19.06 7.81
N ALA A 279 17.05 -17.76 7.52
CA ALA A 279 18.31 -17.10 7.16
C ALA A 279 19.37 -17.29 8.24
N VAL A 280 19.03 -16.98 9.49
CA VAL A 280 19.95 -17.11 10.63
C VAL A 280 20.43 -18.56 10.78
N LEU A 281 19.52 -19.54 10.76
CA LEU A 281 19.88 -20.95 10.89
C LEU A 281 20.80 -21.42 9.76
N LEU A 282 20.49 -21.05 8.51
CA LEU A 282 21.31 -21.44 7.36
C LEU A 282 22.68 -20.72 7.36
N ILE A 283 22.71 -19.44 7.72
CA ILE A 283 23.97 -18.69 7.87
C ILE A 283 24.82 -19.30 9.00
N LEU A 284 24.22 -19.66 10.13
CA LEU A 284 24.90 -20.36 11.23
C LEU A 284 25.50 -21.70 10.74
N ALA A 285 24.71 -22.51 10.03
CA ALA A 285 25.17 -23.78 9.49
C ALA A 285 26.34 -23.59 8.51
N LEU A 286 26.25 -22.58 7.62
CA LEU A 286 27.28 -22.27 6.67
C LEU A 286 28.58 -21.78 7.34
N LEU A 287 28.45 -20.86 8.30
CA LEU A 287 29.58 -20.36 9.07
C LEU A 287 30.23 -21.49 9.90
N TYR A 288 29.41 -22.39 10.49
CA TYR A 288 29.93 -23.57 11.19
C TYR A 288 30.71 -24.51 10.26
N TYR A 289 30.16 -24.71 9.03
CA TYR A 289 30.86 -25.49 8.01
C TYR A 289 32.21 -24.85 7.61
N ALA A 290 32.27 -23.52 7.50
CA ALA A 290 33.45 -22.78 7.07
C ALA A 290 34.51 -22.65 8.18
N PHE A 291 34.10 -22.31 9.40
CA PHE A 291 35.04 -21.97 10.49
C PHE A 291 35.22 -23.06 11.54
N ARG A 292 34.23 -23.93 11.74
CA ARG A 292 34.21 -24.98 12.80
C ARG A 292 34.48 -24.46 14.23
N SER A 293 34.35 -23.16 14.44
CA SER A 293 34.58 -22.49 15.72
C SER A 293 33.29 -21.78 16.18
N PRO A 294 32.58 -22.35 17.18
CA PRO A 294 31.34 -21.75 17.68
C PRO A 294 31.56 -20.36 18.31
N GLY A 295 32.74 -20.13 18.89
CA GLY A 295 33.08 -18.82 19.47
C GLY A 295 33.17 -17.72 18.43
N ASN A 296 33.81 -17.99 17.28
CA ASN A 296 33.93 -17.03 16.18
C ASN A 296 32.57 -16.74 15.55
N ILE A 297 31.72 -17.75 15.44
CA ILE A 297 30.36 -17.60 14.94
C ILE A 297 29.53 -16.70 15.87
N LEU A 298 29.59 -16.94 17.19
CA LEU A 298 28.93 -16.10 18.17
C LEU A 298 29.38 -14.63 18.09
N LEU A 299 30.68 -14.39 17.88
CA LEU A 299 31.24 -13.03 17.74
C LEU A 299 30.74 -12.32 16.46
N ILE A 300 30.59 -13.07 15.35
CA ILE A 300 29.98 -12.53 14.12
C ILE A 300 28.56 -12.07 14.42
N PHE A 301 27.75 -12.94 15.03
CA PHE A 301 26.35 -12.59 15.34
C PHE A 301 26.25 -11.46 16.35
N LEU A 302 27.11 -11.42 17.36
CA LEU A 302 27.15 -10.33 18.34
C LEU A 302 27.45 -8.99 17.66
N SER A 303 28.36 -8.97 16.67
CA SER A 303 28.72 -7.76 15.91
C SER A 303 27.50 -7.25 15.14
N ILE A 304 26.74 -8.12 14.50
CA ILE A 304 25.55 -7.78 13.73
C ILE A 304 24.41 -7.34 14.65
N ALA A 305 24.17 -8.08 15.73
CA ALA A 305 23.14 -7.76 16.72
C ALA A 305 23.37 -6.37 17.32
N TRP A 306 24.63 -6.01 17.60
CA TRP A 306 24.99 -4.68 18.08
C TRP A 306 24.78 -3.62 16.99
N GLY A 307 25.12 -3.90 15.73
CA GLY A 307 24.83 -3.03 14.60
C GLY A 307 23.33 -2.77 14.42
N TRP A 308 22.54 -3.81 14.61
CA TRP A 308 21.06 -3.74 14.58
C TRP A 308 20.49 -2.87 15.70
N LEU A 309 20.99 -3.10 16.91
CA LEU A 309 20.65 -2.30 18.09
C LEU A 309 21.04 -0.83 17.89
N PHE A 310 22.21 -0.58 17.28
CA PHE A 310 22.68 0.76 16.95
C PHE A 310 21.74 1.42 15.95
N ALA A 311 21.39 0.73 14.86
CA ALA A 311 20.50 1.27 13.85
C ALA A 311 19.12 1.63 14.39
N LEU A 312 18.48 0.71 15.11
CA LEU A 312 17.16 0.96 15.73
C LEU A 312 17.24 2.06 16.79
N GLY A 313 18.26 2.02 17.66
CA GLY A 313 18.41 3.00 18.73
C GLY A 313 18.66 4.42 18.21
N VAL A 314 19.42 4.58 17.14
CA VAL A 314 19.65 5.90 16.52
C VAL A 314 18.40 6.33 15.72
N LEU A 315 17.78 5.41 14.99
CA LEU A 315 16.59 5.72 14.20
C LEU A 315 15.41 6.16 15.09
N SER A 316 15.24 5.55 16.26
CA SER A 316 14.21 5.89 17.24
C SER A 316 14.31 7.33 17.80
N VAL A 317 15.46 7.96 17.67
CA VAL A 317 15.62 9.39 18.04
C VAL A 317 14.94 10.30 17.02
N PHE A 318 14.89 9.89 15.74
CA PHE A 318 14.36 10.71 14.65
C PHE A 318 12.97 10.28 14.21
N ARG A 319 12.55 9.04 14.55
CA ARG A 319 11.29 8.42 14.14
C ARG A 319 10.61 7.78 15.33
N GLN A 320 9.30 8.01 15.47
CA GLN A 320 8.48 7.36 16.51
C GLN A 320 8.04 5.96 16.07
N SER A 321 7.80 5.75 14.79
CA SER A 321 7.43 4.46 14.21
C SER A 321 8.38 4.05 13.09
N VAL A 322 8.61 2.75 12.96
CA VAL A 322 9.44 2.13 11.91
C VAL A 322 8.61 1.06 11.22
N SER A 323 8.63 1.03 9.88
CA SER A 323 7.89 0.03 9.13
C SER A 323 8.43 -1.39 9.39
N MET A 324 7.52 -2.33 9.71
CA MET A 324 7.86 -3.74 9.92
C MET A 324 8.46 -4.38 8.66
N ILE A 325 8.08 -3.92 7.47
CA ILE A 325 8.64 -4.39 6.21
C ILE A 325 10.13 -4.02 6.11
N VAL A 326 10.52 -2.83 6.58
CA VAL A 326 11.94 -2.42 6.66
C VAL A 326 12.72 -3.39 7.53
N VAL A 327 12.14 -3.81 8.66
CA VAL A 327 12.72 -4.82 9.53
C VAL A 327 12.84 -6.18 8.83
N GLY A 328 11.84 -6.59 8.08
CA GLY A 328 11.85 -7.83 7.28
C GLY A 328 12.94 -7.83 6.20
N ILE A 329 13.03 -6.73 5.43
CA ILE A 329 14.06 -6.54 4.40
C ILE A 329 15.47 -6.51 5.02
N SER A 330 15.58 -6.14 6.31
CA SER A 330 16.87 -6.11 7.00
C SER A 330 17.56 -7.49 7.07
N SER A 331 16.85 -8.60 6.87
CA SER A 331 17.46 -9.94 6.74
C SER A 331 18.49 -10.00 5.61
N ILE A 332 18.24 -9.28 4.51
CA ILE A 332 19.19 -9.13 3.41
C ILE A 332 20.42 -8.33 3.87
N ILE A 333 20.16 -7.23 4.60
CA ILE A 333 21.23 -6.34 5.07
C ILE A 333 22.10 -7.03 6.11
N VAL A 334 21.55 -7.93 6.93
CA VAL A 334 22.29 -8.81 7.83
C VAL A 334 23.30 -9.65 7.03
N GLY A 335 22.89 -10.20 5.88
CA GLY A 335 23.80 -10.91 4.97
C GLY A 335 24.99 -10.04 4.53
N ILE A 336 24.78 -8.74 4.29
CA ILE A 336 25.85 -7.78 3.97
C ILE A 336 26.74 -7.54 5.20
N ALA A 337 26.13 -7.26 6.33
CA ALA A 337 26.84 -6.93 7.57
C ALA A 337 27.74 -8.05 8.08
N VAL A 338 27.39 -9.32 7.81
CA VAL A 338 28.22 -10.51 8.13
C VAL A 338 29.65 -10.39 7.56
N ASN A 339 29.82 -9.75 6.41
CA ASN A 339 31.09 -9.67 5.72
C ASN A 339 32.17 -8.98 6.57
N TYR A 340 31.84 -7.93 7.33
CA TYR A 340 32.82 -7.16 8.09
C TYR A 340 33.48 -7.97 9.22
N PRO A 341 32.73 -8.59 10.16
CA PRO A 341 33.34 -9.45 11.17
C PRO A 341 33.96 -10.70 10.56
N LEU A 342 33.36 -11.27 9.49
CA LEU A 342 33.88 -12.43 8.78
C LEU A 342 35.31 -12.19 8.26
N HIS A 343 35.51 -11.09 7.53
CA HIS A 343 36.83 -10.75 6.97
C HIS A 343 37.87 -10.50 8.05
N LEU A 344 37.49 -9.81 9.15
CA LEU A 344 38.42 -9.60 10.27
C LEU A 344 38.86 -10.94 10.90
N ILE A 345 37.89 -11.81 11.21
CA ILE A 345 38.20 -13.09 11.87
C ILE A 345 38.99 -14.02 10.95
N ALA A 346 38.60 -14.13 9.68
CA ALA A 346 39.31 -14.93 8.69
C ALA A 346 40.78 -14.49 8.51
N HIS A 347 41.00 -13.18 8.42
CA HIS A 347 42.35 -12.64 8.22
C HIS A 347 43.17 -12.71 9.51
N ALA A 348 42.58 -12.58 10.69
CA ALA A 348 43.27 -12.75 11.98
C ALA A 348 43.85 -14.16 12.14
N GLY A 349 43.16 -15.20 11.63
CA GLY A 349 43.67 -16.58 11.57
C GLY A 349 44.95 -16.72 10.72
N HIS A 350 45.12 -15.91 9.67
CA HIS A 350 46.29 -15.94 8.80
C HIS A 350 47.50 -15.16 9.36
N THR A 351 47.27 -13.95 9.89
CA THR A 351 48.36 -13.05 10.32
C THR A 351 48.86 -13.34 11.70
N ARG A 352 48.10 -14.05 12.54
CA ARG A 352 48.43 -14.40 13.95
C ARG A 352 48.71 -13.18 14.83
N ASN A 353 48.58 -11.97 14.34
CA ASN A 353 48.79 -10.71 15.08
C ASN A 353 47.71 -9.72 14.76
N MET A 354 46.83 -9.45 15.74
CA MET A 354 45.66 -8.58 15.58
C MET A 354 46.05 -7.17 15.09
N ARG A 355 47.17 -6.64 15.53
CA ARG A 355 47.63 -5.32 15.08
C ARG A 355 48.01 -5.32 13.60
N GLN A 356 48.62 -6.40 13.13
CA GLN A 356 48.96 -6.59 11.71
C GLN A 356 47.68 -6.80 10.89
N THR A 357 46.76 -7.63 11.40
CA THR A 357 45.42 -7.82 10.79
C THR A 357 44.73 -6.48 10.56
N LEU A 358 44.61 -5.66 11.59
CA LEU A 358 44.00 -4.34 11.48
C LEU A 358 44.73 -3.44 10.47
N ARG A 359 46.06 -3.48 10.43
CA ARG A 359 46.86 -2.68 9.48
C ARG A 359 46.54 -3.05 8.01
N GLU A 360 46.29 -4.30 7.73
CA GLU A 360 46.02 -4.81 6.39
C GLU A 360 44.56 -4.68 5.97
N ILE A 361 43.61 -4.82 6.92
CA ILE A 361 42.18 -4.92 6.63
C ILE A 361 41.40 -3.62 6.78
N VAL A 362 41.80 -2.72 7.67
CA VAL A 362 41.02 -1.51 7.97
C VAL A 362 40.71 -0.70 6.72
N SER A 363 41.69 -0.53 5.82
CA SER A 363 41.49 0.26 4.61
C SER A 363 40.42 -0.35 3.68
N PRO A 364 40.52 -1.59 3.19
CA PRO A 364 39.50 -2.16 2.30
C PRO A 364 38.13 -2.30 2.97
N LEU A 365 38.07 -2.65 4.26
CA LEU A 365 36.77 -2.79 4.95
C LEU A 365 36.05 -1.45 5.12
N VAL A 366 36.78 -0.38 5.45
CA VAL A 366 36.14 0.94 5.62
C VAL A 366 35.75 1.53 4.26
N ILE A 367 36.54 1.31 3.23
CA ILE A 367 36.20 1.77 1.87
C ILE A 367 34.92 1.09 1.41
N GLY A 368 34.85 -0.25 1.47
CA GLY A 368 33.65 -0.99 1.10
C GLY A 368 32.43 -0.59 1.94
N ASN A 369 32.61 -0.37 3.27
CA ASN A 369 31.52 0.12 4.09
C ASN A 369 31.03 1.50 3.66
N ILE A 370 31.92 2.46 3.35
CA ILE A 370 31.53 3.81 2.95
C ILE A 370 30.78 3.80 1.62
N THR A 371 31.21 2.98 0.65
CA THR A 371 30.52 2.87 -0.64
C THR A 371 29.13 2.27 -0.48
N THR A 372 29.00 1.21 0.34
CA THR A 372 27.70 0.57 0.61
C THR A 372 26.79 1.50 1.39
N VAL A 373 27.28 2.17 2.43
CA VAL A 373 26.52 3.21 3.17
C VAL A 373 26.10 4.33 2.22
N GLY A 374 26.98 4.80 1.34
CA GLY A 374 26.66 5.82 0.33
C GLY A 374 25.55 5.38 -0.62
N ALA A 375 25.56 4.12 -1.06
CA ALA A 375 24.49 3.56 -1.89
C ALA A 375 23.13 3.55 -1.16
N PHE A 376 23.11 3.19 0.12
CA PHE A 376 21.87 3.26 0.92
C PHE A 376 21.43 4.70 1.18
N CYS A 377 22.36 5.64 1.36
CA CYS A 377 22.03 7.06 1.51
C CYS A 377 21.35 7.64 0.24
N ALA A 378 21.54 7.05 -0.93
CA ALA A 378 20.83 7.45 -2.14
C ALA A 378 19.31 7.25 -2.05
N LEU A 379 18.81 6.45 -1.11
CA LEU A 379 17.36 6.28 -0.84
C LEU A 379 16.78 7.45 -0.02
N ILE A 380 17.59 8.22 0.70
CA ILE A 380 17.10 9.25 1.64
C ILE A 380 16.28 10.35 0.96
N PRO A 381 16.63 10.85 -0.26
CA PRO A 381 15.85 11.89 -0.92
C PRO A 381 14.55 11.42 -1.53
N LEU A 382 14.24 10.11 -1.53
CA LEU A 382 13.01 9.59 -2.09
C LEU A 382 11.78 10.03 -1.29
N GLN A 383 10.67 10.22 -1.97
CA GLN A 383 9.39 10.60 -1.36
C GLN A 383 8.78 9.46 -0.53
N ALA A 384 9.04 8.20 -0.91
CA ALA A 384 8.54 7.02 -0.19
C ALA A 384 9.18 6.92 1.20
N ALA A 385 8.36 7.07 2.25
CA ALA A 385 8.83 7.09 3.64
C ALA A 385 9.54 5.79 4.03
N ALA A 386 9.00 4.63 3.66
CA ALA A 386 9.60 3.33 3.97
C ALA A 386 10.95 3.12 3.26
N LEU A 387 11.12 3.59 2.01
CA LEU A 387 12.40 3.51 1.30
C LEU A 387 13.45 4.41 1.95
N ARG A 388 13.06 5.60 2.36
CA ARG A 388 13.93 6.52 3.11
C ARG A 388 14.35 5.93 4.45
N ASP A 389 13.42 5.38 5.21
CA ASP A 389 13.71 4.77 6.51
C ASP A 389 14.58 3.52 6.35
N LEU A 390 14.37 2.72 5.29
CA LEU A 390 15.25 1.62 4.95
C LEU A 390 16.66 2.08 4.61
N GLY A 391 16.80 3.15 3.83
CA GLY A 391 18.10 3.73 3.51
C GLY A 391 18.87 4.15 4.75
N VAL A 392 18.21 4.89 5.66
CA VAL A 392 18.80 5.34 6.94
C VAL A 392 19.11 4.15 7.84
N PHE A 393 18.15 3.22 8.02
CA PHE A 393 18.34 2.03 8.84
C PHE A 393 19.53 1.19 8.36
N SER A 394 19.60 0.92 7.06
CA SER A 394 20.67 0.12 6.46
C SER A 394 22.04 0.79 6.63
N ALA A 395 22.11 2.09 6.35
CA ALA A 395 23.33 2.86 6.54
C ALA A 395 23.80 2.82 8.01
N LEU A 396 22.88 3.03 8.96
CA LEU A 396 23.17 2.96 10.39
C LEU A 396 23.57 1.56 10.86
N LEU A 397 22.93 0.50 10.34
CA LEU A 397 23.28 -0.88 10.66
C LEU A 397 24.72 -1.20 10.25
N LEU A 398 25.09 -0.81 9.02
CA LEU A 398 26.44 -1.05 8.50
C LEU A 398 27.49 -0.22 9.26
N VAL A 399 27.20 1.05 9.54
CA VAL A 399 28.05 1.91 10.37
C VAL A 399 28.20 1.34 11.78
N GLY A 400 27.10 0.91 12.42
CA GLY A 400 27.13 0.26 13.72
C GLY A 400 27.98 -1.00 13.71
N THR A 401 27.74 -1.88 12.74
CA THR A 401 28.49 -3.14 12.64
C THR A 401 29.99 -2.88 12.45
N ILE A 402 30.39 -1.98 11.56
CA ILE A 402 31.82 -1.72 11.34
C ILE A 402 32.46 -1.02 12.56
N LEU A 403 31.73 -0.16 13.27
CA LEU A 403 32.20 0.41 14.54
C LEU A 403 32.48 -0.68 15.57
N PHE A 404 31.57 -1.64 15.73
CA PHE A 404 31.78 -2.78 16.63
C PHE A 404 32.99 -3.60 16.19
N VAL A 405 33.10 -3.91 14.92
CA VAL A 405 34.18 -4.72 14.32
C VAL A 405 35.54 -4.03 14.47
N MET A 406 35.63 -2.71 14.40
CA MET A 406 36.90 -1.99 14.51
C MET A 406 37.30 -1.67 15.95
N VAL A 407 36.31 -1.43 16.83
CA VAL A 407 36.57 -0.94 18.20
C VAL A 407 36.60 -2.07 19.22
N TRP A 408 35.61 -2.97 19.22
CA TRP A 408 35.43 -3.96 20.28
C TRP A 408 35.82 -5.39 19.87
N LEU A 409 35.49 -5.80 18.64
CA LEU A 409 35.76 -7.16 18.18
C LEU A 409 37.25 -7.56 18.28
N PRO A 410 38.25 -6.69 17.97
CA PRO A 410 39.67 -7.06 18.04
C PRO A 410 40.14 -7.41 19.47
N HIS A 411 39.45 -6.94 20.49
CA HIS A 411 39.77 -7.23 21.91
C HIS A 411 39.15 -8.51 22.40
N ILE A 412 38.12 -9.05 21.72
CA ILE A 412 37.35 -10.23 22.14
C ILE A 412 37.81 -11.47 21.37
N VAL A 413 38.22 -11.31 20.10
CA VAL A 413 38.66 -12.41 19.24
C VAL A 413 39.94 -13.04 19.79
N ARG A 414 39.89 -14.35 20.04
CA ARG A 414 41.06 -15.16 20.40
C ARG A 414 41.55 -15.88 19.16
N VAL A 415 42.72 -15.52 18.69
CA VAL A 415 43.39 -16.21 17.57
C VAL A 415 43.94 -17.55 18.04
N ARG A 416 43.37 -18.67 17.59
CA ARG A 416 43.87 -20.03 17.85
C ARG A 416 44.56 -20.54 16.59
N GLU A 417 45.58 -21.39 16.79
CA GLU A 417 46.32 -22.01 15.65
C GLU A 417 45.49 -22.93 14.77
N GLU A 418 44.35 -23.43 15.27
CA GLU A 418 43.40 -24.29 14.56
C GLU A 418 42.34 -23.52 13.75
N ASP A 419 42.25 -22.21 13.90
CA ASP A 419 41.23 -21.38 13.22
C ASP A 419 41.56 -21.02 11.75
N THR A 420 42.52 -21.75 11.14
CA THR A 420 42.70 -21.67 9.69
C THR A 420 41.45 -22.18 9.00
N THR A 421 40.86 -21.38 8.14
CA THR A 421 39.74 -21.78 7.30
C THR A 421 40.02 -23.16 6.69
N HIS A 422 39.33 -24.18 7.21
CA HIS A 422 39.47 -25.53 6.66
C HIS A 422 39.11 -25.45 5.19
N SER A 423 39.99 -25.99 4.32
CA SER A 423 39.76 -26.13 2.90
C SER A 423 38.43 -26.86 2.69
N THR A 424 37.39 -26.10 2.33
CA THR A 424 36.10 -26.70 1.95
C THR A 424 36.21 -26.98 0.46
N ARG A 425 36.17 -28.25 0.08
CA ARG A 425 36.33 -28.65 -1.35
C ARG A 425 35.48 -27.84 -2.31
N LEU A 426 34.28 -27.45 -1.90
CA LEU A 426 33.33 -26.68 -2.71
C LEU A 426 33.81 -25.24 -2.92
N LEU A 427 34.21 -24.54 -1.87
CA LEU A 427 34.72 -23.16 -1.96
C LEU A 427 36.03 -23.10 -2.72
N ASP A 428 36.92 -24.09 -2.52
CA ASP A 428 38.17 -24.19 -3.25
C ASP A 428 37.93 -24.50 -4.75
N TRP A 429 36.95 -25.35 -5.07
CA TRP A 429 36.54 -25.60 -6.43
C TRP A 429 36.04 -24.34 -7.12
N VAL A 430 35.12 -23.59 -6.47
CA VAL A 430 34.61 -22.31 -7.00
C VAL A 430 35.73 -21.29 -7.16
N ALA A 431 36.58 -21.11 -6.14
CA ALA A 431 37.67 -20.14 -6.17
C ALA A 431 38.72 -20.43 -7.28
N ASN A 432 38.90 -21.69 -7.63
CA ASN A 432 39.87 -22.13 -8.64
C ASN A 432 39.27 -22.30 -10.06
N LEU A 433 37.98 -21.97 -10.28
CA LEU A 433 37.36 -21.98 -11.60
C LEU A 433 38.07 -20.94 -12.51
N PRO A 434 38.76 -21.38 -13.58
CA PRO A 434 39.53 -20.46 -14.44
C PRO A 434 38.65 -19.89 -15.55
N ILE A 435 37.49 -19.30 -15.20
CA ILE A 435 36.53 -18.79 -16.18
C ILE A 435 37.17 -17.71 -17.04
N GLU A 436 37.98 -16.83 -16.43
CA GLU A 436 38.71 -15.75 -17.10
C GLU A 436 39.73 -16.21 -18.12
N LYS A 437 40.19 -17.47 -18.04
CA LYS A 437 41.18 -18.07 -19.00
C LYS A 437 40.49 -18.82 -20.13
N ASN A 438 39.20 -19.11 -20.00
CA ASN A 438 38.44 -19.86 -21.01
C ASN A 438 37.90 -18.89 -22.09
N ARG A 439 38.51 -18.92 -23.28
CA ARG A 439 38.11 -18.07 -24.42
C ARG A 439 36.63 -18.24 -24.79
N TRP A 440 36.11 -19.44 -24.73
CA TRP A 440 34.70 -19.72 -25.03
C TRP A 440 33.76 -19.16 -23.95
N GLY A 441 34.18 -19.22 -22.68
CA GLY A 441 33.44 -18.63 -21.58
C GLY A 441 33.31 -17.11 -21.71
N ILE A 442 34.40 -16.43 -22.13
CA ILE A 442 34.41 -14.99 -22.38
C ILE A 442 33.49 -14.62 -23.56
N VAL A 443 33.56 -15.36 -24.66
CA VAL A 443 32.71 -15.15 -25.84
C VAL A 443 31.25 -15.38 -25.48
N LEU A 444 30.96 -16.41 -24.69
CA LEU A 444 29.59 -16.67 -24.19
C LEU A 444 29.07 -15.52 -23.33
N ILE A 445 29.84 -15.02 -22.36
CA ILE A 445 29.46 -13.89 -21.53
C ILE A 445 29.23 -12.63 -22.39
N GLY A 446 30.10 -12.36 -23.36
CA GLY A 446 29.93 -11.27 -24.30
C GLY A 446 28.65 -11.38 -25.14
N ALA A 447 28.39 -12.57 -25.68
CA ALA A 447 27.16 -12.83 -26.43
C ALA A 447 25.91 -12.72 -25.57
N LEU A 448 25.93 -13.26 -24.36
CA LEU A 448 24.83 -13.12 -23.40
C LEU A 448 24.59 -11.64 -23.00
N THR A 449 25.68 -10.86 -22.86
CA THR A 449 25.55 -9.43 -22.55
C THR A 449 24.83 -8.68 -23.68
N LEU A 450 25.08 -9.01 -24.93
CA LEU A 450 24.40 -8.44 -26.09
C LEU A 450 22.93 -8.88 -26.12
N VAL A 451 22.65 -10.16 -25.86
CA VAL A 451 21.28 -10.69 -25.79
C VAL A 451 20.49 -10.01 -24.66
N PHE A 452 21.04 -9.96 -23.46
CA PHE A 452 20.40 -9.31 -22.33
C PHE A 452 20.28 -7.78 -22.51
N GLY A 453 21.26 -7.15 -23.18
CA GLY A 453 21.13 -5.77 -23.60
C GLY A 453 19.92 -5.51 -24.52
N TRP A 454 19.62 -6.44 -25.41
CA TRP A 454 18.43 -6.37 -26.25
C TRP A 454 17.14 -6.52 -25.44
N PHE A 455 17.07 -7.52 -24.55
CA PHE A 455 15.90 -7.76 -23.72
C PHE A 455 15.70 -6.71 -22.62
N SER A 456 16.69 -5.90 -22.27
CA SER A 456 16.59 -4.83 -21.27
C SER A 456 15.55 -3.77 -21.65
N SER A 457 15.27 -3.58 -22.96
CA SER A 457 14.20 -2.69 -23.42
C SER A 457 12.79 -3.20 -23.09
N GLY A 458 12.63 -4.46 -22.72
CA GLY A 458 11.38 -5.10 -22.29
C GLY A 458 11.07 -4.94 -20.80
N THR A 459 11.90 -4.26 -20.05
CA THR A 459 11.69 -4.03 -18.61
C THR A 459 10.42 -3.23 -18.39
N ARG A 460 9.56 -3.69 -17.46
CA ARG A 460 8.28 -3.07 -17.13
C ARG A 460 8.20 -2.78 -15.64
N PHE A 461 7.34 -1.80 -15.31
CA PHE A 461 7.03 -1.42 -13.94
C PHE A 461 5.58 -1.76 -13.62
N ASP A 462 5.37 -2.43 -12.49
CA ASP A 462 4.03 -2.69 -11.94
C ASP A 462 3.70 -1.63 -10.89
N ALA A 463 2.76 -0.76 -11.21
CA ALA A 463 2.26 0.28 -10.32
C ALA A 463 0.99 -0.12 -9.58
N ASN A 464 0.47 -1.33 -9.82
CA ASN A 464 -0.75 -1.78 -9.17
C ASN A 464 -0.47 -2.21 -7.73
N ILE A 465 -0.91 -1.39 -6.78
CA ILE A 465 -0.76 -1.64 -5.35
C ILE A 465 -1.44 -2.96 -4.93
N GLY A 466 -2.55 -3.31 -5.59
CA GLY A 466 -3.28 -4.55 -5.33
C GLY A 466 -2.44 -5.81 -5.53
N HIS A 467 -1.47 -5.78 -6.46
CA HIS A 467 -0.56 -6.90 -6.70
C HIS A 467 0.50 -7.06 -5.61
N LEU A 468 0.75 -6.01 -4.82
CA LEU A 468 1.71 -6.03 -3.73
C LEU A 468 1.10 -6.45 -2.40
N ASN A 469 -0.21 -6.31 -2.24
CA ASN A 469 -0.92 -6.70 -1.04
C ASN A 469 -1.16 -8.22 -1.02
N TYR A 470 -0.98 -8.81 0.15
CA TYR A 470 -1.39 -10.18 0.37
C TYR A 470 -2.89 -10.24 0.64
N MET A 471 -3.56 -11.11 -0.07
CA MET A 471 -4.95 -11.50 0.21
C MET A 471 -4.98 -13.02 0.43
N ALA A 472 -5.68 -13.46 1.46
CA ALA A 472 -5.97 -14.88 1.62
C ALA A 472 -6.71 -15.41 0.38
N PRO A 473 -6.51 -16.68 -0.02
CA PRO A 473 -7.15 -17.23 -1.22
C PRO A 473 -8.68 -17.05 -1.23
N GLU A 474 -9.32 -17.19 -0.07
CA GLU A 474 -10.75 -17.00 0.12
C GLU A 474 -11.17 -15.56 -0.11
N GLN A 475 -10.47 -14.60 0.50
CA GLN A 475 -10.72 -13.16 0.31
C GLN A 475 -10.54 -12.74 -1.16
N ARG A 476 -9.54 -13.32 -1.83
CA ARG A 476 -9.32 -13.07 -3.26
C ARG A 476 -10.47 -13.59 -4.11
N ALA A 477 -10.91 -14.82 -3.86
CA ALA A 477 -12.03 -15.41 -4.57
C ALA A 477 -13.33 -14.63 -4.35
N ASP A 478 -13.57 -14.15 -3.12
CA ASP A 478 -14.73 -13.32 -2.81
C ASP A 478 -14.67 -11.96 -3.51
N MET A 479 -13.50 -11.33 -3.51
CA MET A 479 -13.29 -10.04 -4.19
C MET A 479 -13.46 -10.16 -5.71
N GLU A 480 -12.86 -11.17 -6.33
CA GLU A 480 -13.00 -11.45 -7.76
C GLU A 480 -14.46 -11.72 -8.14
N TYR A 481 -15.17 -12.50 -7.31
CA TYR A 481 -16.58 -12.77 -7.52
C TYR A 481 -17.43 -11.49 -7.40
N LEU A 482 -17.24 -10.67 -6.37
CA LEU A 482 -17.94 -9.41 -6.22
C LEU A 482 -17.64 -8.44 -7.36
N GLN A 483 -16.40 -8.38 -7.84
CA GLN A 483 -16.03 -7.57 -9.00
C GLN A 483 -16.69 -8.03 -10.31
N GLN A 484 -16.89 -9.34 -10.49
CA GLN A 484 -17.62 -9.87 -11.65
C GLN A 484 -19.11 -9.54 -11.61
N LEU A 485 -19.69 -9.42 -10.43
CA LEU A 485 -21.10 -9.06 -10.25
C LEU A 485 -21.34 -7.55 -10.42
N THR A 486 -20.40 -6.72 -10.03
CA THR A 486 -20.57 -5.28 -10.18
C THR A 486 -20.41 -4.86 -11.64
N SER A 487 -21.51 -4.43 -12.23
CA SER A 487 -21.65 -4.12 -13.67
C SER A 487 -20.71 -3.04 -14.21
N ALA A 488 -20.10 -2.23 -13.35
CA ALA A 488 -19.15 -1.20 -13.76
C ALA A 488 -17.86 -1.79 -14.35
N ALA A 489 -17.32 -2.86 -13.77
CA ALA A 489 -16.12 -3.53 -14.29
C ALA A 489 -16.41 -4.32 -15.58
N ALA A 490 -17.61 -4.94 -15.67
CA ALA A 490 -18.03 -5.71 -16.85
C ALA A 490 -18.41 -4.85 -18.06
N SER A 491 -18.73 -3.56 -17.85
CA SER A 491 -19.23 -2.65 -18.90
C SER A 491 -18.17 -1.76 -19.55
N GLY A 492 -16.88 -1.87 -19.16
CA GLY A 492 -15.82 -0.99 -19.65
C GLY A 492 -16.06 0.48 -19.29
N ARG A 493 -16.64 0.74 -18.12
CA ARG A 493 -16.86 2.08 -17.58
C ARG A 493 -15.77 2.44 -16.57
N GLN A 494 -15.43 3.72 -16.50
CA GLN A 494 -14.50 4.29 -15.53
C GLN A 494 -15.20 5.35 -14.69
N CYS A 495 -14.76 5.50 -13.43
CA CYS A 495 -15.28 6.53 -12.53
C CYS A 495 -14.24 7.63 -12.35
N LEU A 496 -14.63 8.87 -12.64
CA LEU A 496 -13.89 10.09 -12.36
C LEU A 496 -14.44 10.70 -11.08
N TYR A 497 -13.59 10.94 -10.09
CA TYR A 497 -13.96 11.61 -8.85
C TYR A 497 -13.64 13.09 -8.94
N VAL A 498 -14.64 13.92 -8.71
CA VAL A 498 -14.53 15.39 -8.72
C VAL A 498 -14.75 15.90 -7.31
N VAL A 499 -13.71 16.47 -6.73
CA VAL A 499 -13.65 16.87 -5.32
C VAL A 499 -13.70 18.37 -5.19
N SER A 500 -14.61 18.86 -4.35
CA SER A 500 -14.71 20.24 -3.95
C SER A 500 -14.35 20.37 -2.47
N LYS A 501 -13.53 21.35 -2.12
CA LYS A 501 -13.03 21.58 -0.75
C LYS A 501 -13.69 22.80 -0.12
N GLY A 502 -13.78 22.78 1.22
CA GLY A 502 -14.20 23.93 2.01
C GLY A 502 -13.70 23.84 3.45
N SER A 503 -13.63 24.95 4.13
CA SER A 503 -13.34 25.03 5.57
C SER A 503 -14.53 24.58 6.44
N SER A 504 -15.72 24.50 5.82
CA SER A 504 -16.94 23.96 6.39
C SER A 504 -17.64 23.06 5.37
N VAL A 505 -18.56 22.22 5.85
CA VAL A 505 -19.40 21.39 4.97
C VAL A 505 -20.22 22.25 4.02
N ASP A 506 -20.75 23.37 4.50
CA ASP A 506 -21.59 24.28 3.71
C ASP A 506 -20.81 24.91 2.55
N GLU A 507 -19.60 25.39 2.81
CA GLU A 507 -18.70 25.93 1.79
C GLU A 507 -18.31 24.86 0.74
N ALA A 508 -17.99 23.64 1.19
CA ALA A 508 -17.68 22.54 0.28
C ALA A 508 -18.87 22.14 -0.59
N LEU A 509 -20.10 22.18 -0.03
CA LEU A 509 -21.35 21.95 -0.76
C LEU A 509 -21.65 23.07 -1.76
N GLU A 510 -21.35 24.32 -1.41
CA GLU A 510 -21.49 25.45 -2.31
C GLU A 510 -20.58 25.31 -3.54
N HIS A 511 -19.29 25.05 -3.30
CA HIS A 511 -18.32 24.79 -4.38
C HIS A 511 -18.74 23.59 -5.24
N SER A 512 -19.24 22.52 -4.62
CA SER A 512 -19.76 21.35 -5.35
C SER A 512 -20.98 21.70 -6.20
N GLY A 513 -21.89 22.53 -5.68
CA GLY A 513 -23.08 23.00 -6.39
C GLY A 513 -22.75 23.80 -7.67
N GLN A 514 -21.70 24.64 -7.62
CA GLN A 514 -21.23 25.40 -8.78
C GLN A 514 -20.74 24.48 -9.90
N ILE A 515 -20.11 23.37 -9.55
CA ILE A 515 -19.60 22.39 -10.49
C ILE A 515 -20.70 21.45 -11.01
N HIS A 516 -21.71 21.17 -10.19
CA HIS A 516 -22.75 20.18 -10.48
C HIS A 516 -23.47 20.44 -11.81
N SER A 517 -23.84 21.69 -12.10
CA SER A 517 -24.49 22.07 -13.36
C SER A 517 -23.60 21.82 -14.58
N ALA A 518 -22.31 22.10 -14.45
CA ALA A 518 -21.33 21.85 -15.49
C ALA A 518 -21.13 20.34 -15.71
N LEU A 519 -21.05 19.54 -14.64
CA LEU A 519 -20.95 18.08 -14.74
C LEU A 519 -22.13 17.46 -15.46
N ASN A 520 -23.35 17.91 -15.15
CA ASN A 520 -24.56 17.44 -15.84
C ASN A 520 -24.58 17.85 -17.33
N SER A 521 -24.10 19.06 -17.66
CA SER A 521 -23.96 19.50 -19.06
C SER A 521 -22.96 18.64 -19.82
N ILE A 522 -21.81 18.31 -19.20
CA ILE A 522 -20.81 17.40 -19.78
C ILE A 522 -21.39 16.00 -19.95
N ALA A 523 -22.06 15.46 -18.92
CA ALA A 523 -22.70 14.16 -19.01
C ALA A 523 -23.73 14.06 -20.16
N GLY A 524 -24.47 15.12 -20.41
CA GLY A 524 -25.42 15.17 -21.52
C GLY A 524 -24.78 15.12 -22.91
N LYS A 525 -23.49 15.48 -23.05
CA LYS A 525 -22.76 15.41 -24.32
C LYS A 525 -22.25 14.00 -24.65
N TYR A 526 -21.96 13.19 -23.64
CA TYR A 526 -21.33 11.89 -23.80
C TYR A 526 -22.28 10.75 -23.41
N PRO A 527 -22.73 9.92 -24.37
CA PRO A 527 -23.72 8.88 -24.12
C PRO A 527 -23.26 7.83 -23.10
N GLY A 528 -24.11 7.58 -22.11
CA GLY A 528 -23.85 6.61 -21.03
C GLY A 528 -22.95 7.17 -19.93
N THR A 529 -22.83 8.49 -19.81
CA THR A 529 -22.19 9.16 -18.68
C THR A 529 -23.24 9.47 -17.62
N GLU A 530 -22.93 9.11 -16.38
CA GLU A 530 -23.81 9.29 -15.22
C GLU A 530 -23.06 10.08 -14.14
N VAL A 531 -23.77 11.01 -13.47
CA VAL A 531 -23.21 11.81 -12.37
C VAL A 531 -23.91 11.41 -11.08
N ALA A 532 -23.18 10.80 -10.16
CA ALA A 532 -23.63 10.55 -8.80
C ALA A 532 -23.13 11.68 -7.89
N SER A 533 -24.07 12.35 -7.22
CA SER A 533 -23.80 13.53 -6.40
C SER A 533 -24.79 13.59 -5.23
N CYS A 534 -24.34 14.10 -4.09
CA CYS A 534 -25.22 14.40 -2.96
C CYS A 534 -26.09 15.64 -3.17
N HIS A 535 -25.87 16.44 -4.19
CA HIS A 535 -26.48 17.76 -4.38
C HIS A 535 -28.02 17.72 -4.37
N ARG A 536 -28.61 16.58 -4.75
CA ARG A 536 -30.08 16.44 -4.76
C ARG A 536 -30.68 16.38 -3.37
N PHE A 537 -30.02 15.68 -2.42
CA PHE A 537 -30.51 15.48 -1.05
C PHE A 537 -29.72 16.27 0.01
N LEU A 538 -28.57 16.87 -0.37
CA LEU A 538 -27.78 17.71 0.51
C LEU A 538 -27.13 18.82 -0.29
N CYS A 539 -27.45 20.07 0.02
CA CYS A 539 -26.93 21.26 -0.65
C CYS A 539 -26.63 22.36 0.35
N SER A 540 -25.88 23.39 -0.09
CA SER A 540 -25.55 24.56 0.74
C SER A 540 -26.81 25.32 1.18
N LYS A 541 -26.69 26.08 2.25
CA LYS A 541 -27.79 26.92 2.74
C LYS A 541 -28.31 27.90 1.67
N GLU A 542 -27.43 28.47 0.89
CA GLU A 542 -27.83 29.39 -0.19
C GLU A 542 -28.68 28.69 -1.24
N GLU A 543 -28.33 27.46 -1.62
CA GLU A 543 -29.13 26.65 -2.55
C GLU A 543 -30.45 26.22 -1.93
N GLN A 544 -30.47 25.87 -0.62
CA GLN A 544 -31.72 25.58 0.10
C GLN A 544 -32.65 26.76 0.05
N GLU A 545 -32.18 27.98 0.32
CA GLU A 545 -32.99 29.18 0.24
C GLU A 545 -33.49 29.47 -1.18
N ARG A 546 -32.68 29.18 -2.20
CA ARG A 546 -33.12 29.28 -3.61
C ARG A 546 -34.25 28.29 -3.90
N ARG A 547 -34.16 27.07 -3.40
CA ARG A 547 -35.22 26.05 -3.54
C ARG A 547 -36.48 26.44 -2.81
N ILE A 548 -36.37 26.98 -1.61
CA ILE A 548 -37.51 27.47 -0.80
C ILE A 548 -38.23 28.61 -1.53
N ARG A 549 -37.49 29.62 -2.05
CA ARG A 549 -38.13 30.73 -2.82
C ARG A 549 -38.85 30.20 -4.08
N ARG A 550 -38.30 29.17 -4.73
CA ARG A 550 -38.96 28.54 -5.88
C ARG A 550 -40.22 27.81 -5.48
N TRP A 551 -40.20 27.13 -4.33
CA TRP A 551 -41.36 26.49 -3.75
C TRP A 551 -42.48 27.50 -3.39
N GLU A 552 -42.13 28.59 -2.73
CA GLU A 552 -43.10 29.67 -2.39
C GLU A 552 -43.74 30.24 -3.66
N SER A 553 -42.98 30.47 -4.71
CA SER A 553 -43.50 30.92 -6.00
C SER A 553 -44.45 29.90 -6.63
N PHE A 554 -44.11 28.60 -6.57
CA PHE A 554 -44.94 27.52 -7.09
C PHE A 554 -46.26 27.40 -6.32
N VAL A 555 -46.20 27.37 -4.99
CA VAL A 555 -47.39 27.32 -4.14
C VAL A 555 -48.26 28.55 -4.39
N GLY A 556 -47.68 29.75 -4.47
CA GLY A 556 -48.40 30.96 -4.80
C GLY A 556 -49.10 30.91 -6.17
N LYS A 557 -48.47 30.35 -7.19
CA LYS A 557 -49.05 30.18 -8.54
C LYS A 557 -50.29 29.27 -8.52
N TYR A 558 -50.23 28.17 -7.77
CA TYR A 558 -51.28 27.16 -7.72
C TYR A 558 -52.12 27.18 -6.42
N ALA A 559 -52.08 28.25 -5.64
CA ALA A 559 -52.74 28.33 -4.33
C ALA A 559 -54.24 27.97 -4.35
N CYS A 560 -54.94 28.38 -5.40
CA CYS A 560 -56.36 28.08 -5.58
C CYS A 560 -56.60 26.58 -5.85
N LEU A 561 -55.76 25.95 -6.68
CA LEU A 561 -55.88 24.54 -7.05
C LEU A 561 -55.49 23.62 -5.87
N LEU A 562 -54.35 23.91 -5.22
CA LEU A 562 -53.78 23.12 -4.15
C LEU A 562 -54.57 23.27 -2.81
N GLY A 563 -55.40 24.27 -2.67
CA GLY A 563 -56.21 24.53 -1.50
C GLY A 563 -57.73 24.33 -1.77
N PRO A 564 -58.45 25.43 -2.06
CA PRO A 564 -59.91 25.37 -2.17
C PRO A 564 -60.46 24.42 -3.23
N GLN A 565 -59.88 24.36 -4.43
CA GLN A 565 -60.34 23.48 -5.49
C GLN A 565 -60.09 21.99 -5.17
N LEU A 566 -58.94 21.67 -4.58
CA LEU A 566 -58.64 20.31 -4.14
C LEU A 566 -59.64 19.86 -3.06
N ALA A 567 -59.96 20.73 -2.06
CA ALA A 567 -60.88 20.42 -1.00
C ALA A 567 -62.32 20.21 -1.53
N GLU A 568 -62.77 21.07 -2.49
CA GLU A 568 -64.08 20.94 -3.15
C GLU A 568 -64.18 19.60 -3.92
N LYS A 569 -63.20 19.32 -4.80
CA LYS A 569 -63.20 18.09 -5.62
C LYS A 569 -63.00 16.83 -4.81
N ALA A 570 -62.26 16.89 -3.71
CA ALA A 570 -62.09 15.77 -2.77
C ALA A 570 -63.43 15.44 -2.08
N ALA A 571 -64.17 16.46 -1.66
CA ALA A 571 -65.53 16.27 -1.07
C ALA A 571 -66.51 15.71 -2.08
N GLU A 572 -66.49 16.17 -3.36
CA GLU A 572 -67.28 15.61 -4.45
C GLU A 572 -66.92 14.12 -4.70
N ALA A 573 -65.66 13.73 -4.60
CA ALA A 573 -65.19 12.35 -4.72
C ALA A 573 -65.49 11.47 -3.51
N GLY A 574 -65.94 12.05 -2.37
CA GLY A 574 -66.33 11.32 -1.16
C GLY A 574 -65.22 11.19 -0.11
N PHE A 575 -64.14 11.95 -0.21
CA PHE A 575 -63.10 12.01 0.83
C PHE A 575 -63.59 12.85 2.02
N SER A 576 -63.08 12.54 3.22
CA SER A 576 -63.39 13.35 4.42
C SER A 576 -62.70 14.75 4.32
N GLY A 577 -63.22 15.77 4.97
CA GLY A 577 -62.68 17.14 4.87
C GLY A 577 -61.25 17.28 5.44
N ASP A 578 -60.81 16.32 6.23
CA ASP A 578 -59.49 16.25 6.85
C ASP A 578 -58.55 15.19 6.19
N ALA A 579 -59.02 14.50 5.15
CA ALA A 579 -58.30 13.40 4.51
C ALA A 579 -56.91 13.81 4.03
N PHE A 580 -56.72 15.04 3.62
CA PHE A 580 -55.42 15.56 3.08
C PHE A 580 -54.80 16.62 4.02
N ALA A 581 -55.12 16.58 5.34
CA ALA A 581 -54.50 17.49 6.30
C ALA A 581 -52.97 17.47 6.26
N PRO A 582 -52.27 16.30 6.19
CA PRO A 582 -50.82 16.24 6.07
C PRO A 582 -50.27 16.90 4.78
N PHE A 583 -50.99 16.82 3.68
CA PHE A 583 -50.65 17.52 2.43
C PHE A 583 -50.75 19.05 2.58
N HIS A 584 -51.84 19.52 3.25
CA HIS A 584 -51.98 20.94 3.51
C HIS A 584 -50.95 21.48 4.48
N ASP A 585 -50.49 20.69 5.45
CA ASP A 585 -49.39 21.04 6.32
C ASP A 585 -48.09 21.21 5.53
N ILE A 586 -47.81 20.36 4.52
CA ILE A 586 -46.67 20.49 3.64
C ILE A 586 -46.75 21.75 2.76
N ILE A 587 -47.92 22.01 2.15
CA ILE A 587 -48.13 23.17 1.28
C ILE A 587 -48.04 24.50 2.02
N ASN A 588 -48.59 24.56 3.22
CA ASN A 588 -48.63 25.79 4.05
C ASN A 588 -47.43 25.89 5.03
N GLY A 589 -46.54 24.92 5.01
CA GLY A 589 -45.38 24.87 5.88
C GLY A 589 -44.41 26.03 5.66
N GLN A 590 -43.82 26.54 6.73
CA GLN A 590 -42.75 27.53 6.66
C GLN A 590 -41.41 26.82 6.67
N TYR A 591 -40.65 26.99 5.60
CA TYR A 591 -39.36 26.34 5.43
C TYR A 591 -38.24 27.36 5.55
N HIS A 592 -37.09 26.91 6.12
CA HIS A 592 -35.90 27.73 6.28
C HIS A 592 -34.66 26.89 5.96
N GLY A 593 -33.59 27.56 5.58
CA GLY A 593 -32.31 26.89 5.37
C GLY A 593 -31.83 26.21 6.66
N GLN A 594 -31.46 24.94 6.56
CA GLN A 594 -31.07 24.09 7.68
C GLN A 594 -29.56 23.83 7.71
N ASP A 595 -29.03 23.62 8.91
CA ASP A 595 -27.64 23.22 9.10
C ASP A 595 -27.41 21.75 8.68
N PHE A 596 -26.16 21.41 8.35
CA PHE A 596 -25.77 20.04 7.97
C PHE A 596 -26.26 18.97 8.96
N ALA A 597 -26.19 19.25 10.27
CA ALA A 597 -26.63 18.32 11.32
C ALA A 597 -28.12 17.93 11.22
N TYR A 598 -28.94 18.79 10.63
CA TYR A 598 -30.38 18.53 10.43
C TYR A 598 -30.63 17.35 9.48
N PHE A 599 -29.74 17.16 8.49
CA PHE A 599 -29.83 16.10 7.48
C PHE A 599 -29.33 14.74 7.95
N ARG A 600 -29.01 14.57 9.23
CA ARG A 600 -28.57 13.29 9.80
C ARG A 600 -29.46 12.08 9.45
N PRO A 601 -30.80 12.20 9.35
CA PRO A 601 -31.65 11.10 8.89
C PRO A 601 -31.37 10.61 7.48
N LEU A 602 -30.62 11.40 6.66
CA LEU A 602 -30.21 11.06 5.30
C LEU A 602 -28.74 10.62 5.23
N GLN A 603 -28.08 10.36 6.35
CA GLN A 603 -26.64 10.07 6.40
C GLN A 603 -26.24 8.95 5.46
N ASP A 604 -27.02 7.88 5.40
CA ASP A 604 -26.74 6.72 4.52
C ASP A 604 -26.72 7.08 3.03
N LEU A 605 -27.44 8.16 2.63
CA LEU A 605 -27.50 8.61 1.24
C LEU A 605 -26.32 9.51 0.85
N TYR A 606 -25.73 10.24 1.79
CA TYR A 606 -24.66 11.19 1.47
C TYR A 606 -23.28 10.79 2.02
N ALA A 607 -23.18 9.77 2.89
CA ALA A 607 -21.91 9.37 3.50
C ALA A 607 -20.83 9.06 2.47
N ALA A 608 -21.19 8.41 1.35
CA ALA A 608 -20.26 8.11 0.25
C ALA A 608 -19.82 9.36 -0.57
N HIS A 609 -20.35 10.53 -0.26
CA HIS A 609 -20.05 11.78 -0.98
C HIS A 609 -19.31 12.82 -0.13
N ILE A 610 -19.11 12.55 1.17
CA ILE A 610 -18.45 13.49 2.06
C ILE A 610 -17.25 12.83 2.70
N SER A 611 -16.10 13.48 2.57
CA SER A 611 -14.84 13.12 3.23
C SER A 611 -14.39 14.26 4.13
N THR A 612 -13.79 13.93 5.26
CA THR A 612 -13.27 14.92 6.20
C THR A 612 -11.82 14.62 6.51
N ASP A 613 -10.93 15.56 6.27
CA ASP A 613 -9.56 15.47 6.70
C ASP A 613 -9.46 15.84 8.18
N SER A 614 -9.26 14.85 9.04
CA SER A 614 -9.13 15.04 10.48
C SER A 614 -7.89 15.83 10.90
N LEU A 615 -6.85 15.90 10.04
CA LEU A 615 -5.60 16.61 10.32
C LEU A 615 -5.71 18.10 10.03
N THR A 616 -6.34 18.46 8.90
CA THR A 616 -6.48 19.86 8.46
C THR A 616 -7.82 20.47 8.82
N GLY A 617 -8.81 19.66 9.22
CA GLY A 617 -10.20 20.11 9.43
C GLY A 617 -10.91 20.51 8.14
N THR A 618 -10.39 20.12 6.96
CA THR A 618 -10.98 20.44 5.65
C THR A 618 -12.07 19.44 5.31
N TYR A 619 -13.21 19.96 4.87
CA TYR A 619 -14.32 19.15 4.36
C TYR A 619 -14.23 19.02 2.85
N ARG A 620 -14.54 17.83 2.35
CA ARG A 620 -14.51 17.53 0.91
C ARG A 620 -15.84 16.95 0.48
N VAL A 621 -16.40 17.46 -0.60
CA VAL A 621 -17.59 16.92 -1.26
C VAL A 621 -17.17 16.30 -2.56
N VAL A 622 -17.57 15.05 -2.78
CA VAL A 622 -17.12 14.22 -3.91
C VAL A 622 -18.30 13.91 -4.83
N ASN A 623 -18.16 14.27 -6.09
CA ASN A 623 -19.07 13.87 -7.16
C ASN A 623 -18.40 12.76 -7.97
N ALA A 624 -19.09 11.65 -8.21
CA ALA A 624 -18.61 10.54 -9.01
C ALA A 624 -19.21 10.59 -10.41
N VAL A 625 -18.36 10.68 -11.43
CA VAL A 625 -18.77 10.73 -12.85
C VAL A 625 -18.39 9.42 -13.50
N THR A 626 -19.35 8.54 -13.73
CA THR A 626 -19.14 7.26 -14.41
C THR A 626 -19.24 7.45 -15.91
N VAL A 627 -18.21 7.07 -16.64
CA VAL A 627 -18.07 7.30 -18.08
C VAL A 627 -17.53 6.05 -18.77
N LYS A 628 -17.91 5.82 -20.04
CA LYS A 628 -17.31 4.75 -20.84
C LYS A 628 -15.83 5.04 -21.08
N SER A 629 -14.98 4.01 -21.03
CA SER A 629 -13.52 4.15 -21.15
C SER A 629 -13.08 4.93 -22.39
N ALA A 630 -13.84 4.84 -23.50
CA ALA A 630 -13.56 5.60 -24.72
C ALA A 630 -13.67 7.13 -24.55
N TYR A 631 -14.45 7.62 -23.59
CA TYR A 631 -14.70 9.04 -23.37
C TYR A 631 -14.01 9.60 -22.12
N THR A 632 -13.26 8.79 -21.37
CA THR A 632 -12.64 9.20 -20.09
C THR A 632 -11.72 10.40 -20.27
N GLU A 633 -10.79 10.38 -21.22
CA GLU A 633 -9.87 11.49 -21.45
C GLU A 633 -10.55 12.79 -21.92
N PRO A 634 -11.46 12.76 -22.91
CA PRO A 634 -12.23 13.95 -23.30
C PRO A 634 -13.02 14.54 -22.13
N VAL A 635 -13.75 13.69 -21.38
CA VAL A 635 -14.56 14.12 -20.23
C VAL A 635 -13.68 14.71 -19.14
N ARG A 636 -12.57 14.07 -18.80
CA ARG A 636 -11.59 14.58 -17.82
C ARG A 636 -11.06 15.95 -18.19
N LYS A 637 -10.72 16.15 -19.47
CA LYS A 637 -10.23 17.44 -19.96
C LYS A 637 -11.28 18.53 -19.85
N GLU A 638 -12.55 18.23 -20.20
CA GLU A 638 -13.64 19.18 -20.02
C GLU A 638 -13.91 19.48 -18.53
N ILE A 639 -13.88 18.45 -17.67
CA ILE A 639 -14.04 18.65 -16.21
C ILE A 639 -12.91 19.55 -15.69
N LYS A 640 -11.64 19.24 -16.00
CA LYS A 640 -10.50 20.07 -15.55
C LYS A 640 -10.57 21.52 -16.02
N ALA A 641 -11.19 21.80 -17.16
CA ALA A 641 -11.35 23.16 -17.67
C ALA A 641 -12.42 23.98 -16.91
N VAL A 642 -13.31 23.33 -16.19
CA VAL A 642 -14.43 23.95 -15.46
C VAL A 642 -14.19 23.99 -13.94
N LEU A 643 -13.16 23.29 -13.45
CA LEU A 643 -12.86 23.23 -12.02
C LEU A 643 -12.46 24.60 -11.48
N PRO A 644 -13.06 25.08 -10.38
CA PRO A 644 -12.62 26.27 -9.68
C PRO A 644 -11.31 26.02 -8.90
N GLU A 645 -10.70 27.09 -8.43
CA GLU A 645 -9.52 27.03 -7.56
C GLU A 645 -9.84 26.21 -6.30
N GLY A 646 -8.97 25.24 -5.96
CA GLY A 646 -9.18 24.37 -4.81
C GLY A 646 -9.99 23.09 -5.08
N ALA A 647 -10.60 22.92 -6.26
CA ALA A 647 -11.21 21.67 -6.67
C ALA A 647 -10.26 20.85 -7.56
N PHE A 648 -10.34 19.52 -7.48
CA PHE A 648 -9.52 18.63 -8.30
C PHE A 648 -10.32 17.42 -8.79
N CYS A 649 -9.79 16.78 -9.83
CA CYS A 649 -10.40 15.59 -10.44
C CYS A 649 -9.35 14.49 -10.60
N PHE A 650 -9.68 13.29 -10.17
CA PHE A 650 -8.83 12.13 -10.30
C PHE A 650 -9.62 10.87 -10.66
N ASP A 651 -8.93 9.85 -11.09
CA ASP A 651 -9.41 8.49 -11.28
C ASP A 651 -8.29 7.49 -10.97
N ILE A 652 -8.64 6.25 -10.70
CA ILE A 652 -7.70 5.21 -10.28
C ILE A 652 -6.68 4.91 -11.38
N GLU A 653 -7.09 4.91 -12.64
CA GLU A 653 -6.17 4.60 -13.75
C GLU A 653 -5.12 5.69 -13.94
N SER A 654 -5.52 6.98 -13.87
CA SER A 654 -4.56 8.09 -13.91
C SER A 654 -3.64 8.09 -12.71
N MET A 655 -4.17 7.80 -11.52
CA MET A 655 -3.37 7.65 -10.30
C MET A 655 -2.33 6.53 -10.45
N ASN A 656 -2.73 5.37 -10.95
CA ASN A 656 -1.79 4.26 -11.19
C ASN A 656 -0.76 4.61 -12.27
N ARG A 657 -1.14 5.34 -13.30
CA ARG A 657 -0.23 5.78 -14.37
C ARG A 657 0.80 6.78 -13.84
N GLU A 658 0.37 7.74 -13.02
CA GLU A 658 1.25 8.70 -12.37
C GLU A 658 2.20 7.99 -11.40
N LEU A 659 1.69 7.04 -10.63
CA LEU A 659 2.50 6.21 -9.75
C LEU A 659 3.56 5.42 -10.53
N ALA A 660 3.21 4.84 -11.69
CA ALA A 660 4.17 4.16 -12.58
C ALA A 660 5.26 5.12 -13.09
N GLY A 661 4.89 6.35 -13.45
CA GLY A 661 5.83 7.40 -13.83
C GLY A 661 6.80 7.71 -12.69
N ASN A 662 6.28 8.01 -11.50
CA ASN A 662 7.08 8.30 -10.31
C ASN A 662 7.98 7.12 -9.90
N LEU A 663 7.52 5.88 -10.06
CA LEU A 663 8.34 4.69 -9.82
C LEU A 663 9.51 4.61 -10.81
N THR A 664 9.26 4.87 -12.09
CA THR A 664 10.29 4.87 -13.13
C THR A 664 11.34 5.95 -12.86
N ASP A 665 10.90 7.15 -12.49
CA ASP A 665 11.79 8.27 -12.17
C ASP A 665 12.63 7.98 -10.92
N ASN A 666 12.00 7.43 -9.87
CA ASN A 666 12.70 7.02 -8.66
C ASN A 666 13.71 5.91 -8.93
N PHE A 667 13.36 4.92 -9.75
CA PHE A 667 14.28 3.85 -10.15
C PHE A 667 15.50 4.41 -10.88
N ASN A 668 15.28 5.26 -11.87
CA ASN A 668 16.36 5.90 -12.61
C ASN A 668 17.23 6.77 -11.70
N TYR A 669 16.59 7.57 -10.82
CA TYR A 669 17.31 8.37 -9.85
C TYR A 669 18.20 7.51 -8.93
N VAL A 670 17.64 6.46 -8.31
CA VAL A 670 18.41 5.58 -7.42
C VAL A 670 19.55 4.90 -8.16
N GLY A 671 19.29 4.39 -9.37
CA GLY A 671 20.33 3.76 -10.20
C GLY A 671 21.49 4.71 -10.50
N TRP A 672 21.20 5.92 -10.99
CA TRP A 672 22.24 6.89 -11.31
C TRP A 672 22.91 7.46 -10.07
N ALA A 673 22.19 7.75 -9.00
CA ALA A 673 22.75 8.26 -7.75
C ALA A 673 23.70 7.25 -7.12
N CYS A 674 23.29 5.97 -7.00
CA CYS A 674 24.15 4.90 -6.50
C CYS A 674 25.40 4.75 -7.37
N ALA A 675 25.22 4.69 -8.69
CA ALA A 675 26.33 4.55 -9.63
C ALA A 675 27.34 5.69 -9.50
N ALA A 676 26.86 6.95 -9.41
CA ALA A 676 27.70 8.13 -9.24
C ALA A 676 28.43 8.14 -7.90
N ILE A 677 27.70 7.87 -6.80
CA ILE A 677 28.28 7.83 -5.45
C ILE A 677 29.38 6.76 -5.39
N VAL A 678 29.09 5.55 -5.80
CA VAL A 678 30.05 4.43 -5.77
C VAL A 678 31.24 4.72 -6.67
N PHE A 679 31.02 5.20 -7.90
CA PHE A 679 32.13 5.54 -8.81
C PHE A 679 33.04 6.65 -8.23
N LEU A 680 32.48 7.69 -7.63
CA LEU A 680 33.25 8.78 -7.00
C LEU A 680 34.08 8.25 -5.82
N PHE A 681 33.49 7.42 -4.96
CA PHE A 681 34.22 6.81 -3.85
C PHE A 681 35.33 5.87 -4.32
N LEU A 682 35.09 5.05 -5.36
CA LEU A 682 36.13 4.22 -5.97
C LEU A 682 37.27 5.06 -6.52
N TRP A 683 36.95 6.13 -7.23
CA TRP A 683 37.94 7.03 -7.80
C TRP A 683 38.80 7.69 -6.72
N PHE A 684 38.15 8.19 -5.66
CA PHE A 684 38.85 8.77 -4.53
C PHE A 684 39.73 7.76 -3.79
N SER A 685 39.23 6.53 -3.61
CA SER A 685 39.91 5.43 -2.92
C SER A 685 41.15 4.94 -3.68
N PHE A 686 41.01 4.59 -4.94
CA PHE A 686 42.13 4.10 -5.75
C PHE A 686 43.06 5.19 -6.22
N ARG A 687 42.69 6.46 -6.10
CA ARG A 687 43.45 7.62 -6.65
C ARG A 687 43.84 7.45 -8.13
N SER A 688 43.18 6.58 -8.85
CA SER A 688 43.41 6.25 -10.23
C SER A 688 42.08 6.07 -10.95
N PHE A 689 41.79 6.94 -11.92
CA PHE A 689 40.59 6.87 -12.74
C PHE A 689 40.48 5.52 -13.50
N ARG A 690 41.61 5.00 -13.97
CA ARG A 690 41.64 3.72 -14.69
C ARG A 690 41.24 2.53 -13.79
N LEU A 691 41.73 2.50 -12.54
CA LEU A 691 41.38 1.45 -11.59
C LEU A 691 39.94 1.60 -11.14
N ALA A 692 39.45 2.81 -10.89
CA ALA A 692 38.07 3.05 -10.57
C ALA A 692 37.14 2.56 -11.68
N LEU A 693 37.43 2.90 -12.93
CA LEU A 693 36.66 2.44 -14.09
C LEU A 693 36.65 0.90 -14.23
N LEU A 694 37.83 0.28 -14.04
CA LEU A 694 37.96 -1.17 -14.09
C LEU A 694 37.14 -1.87 -13.01
N THR A 695 37.14 -1.35 -11.79
CA THR A 695 36.36 -1.88 -10.66
C THR A 695 34.88 -1.63 -10.85
N PHE A 696 34.48 -0.53 -11.49
CA PHE A 696 33.08 -0.18 -11.73
C PHE A 696 32.44 -0.95 -12.90
N LEU A 697 33.23 -1.37 -13.88
CA LEU A 697 32.76 -2.04 -15.11
C LEU A 697 31.93 -3.32 -14.83
N PRO A 698 32.32 -4.24 -13.91
CA PRO A 698 31.51 -5.40 -13.57
C PRO A 698 30.10 -5.07 -13.13
N MET A 699 29.92 -3.99 -12.34
CA MET A 699 28.60 -3.55 -11.87
C MET A 699 27.75 -3.04 -13.02
N THR A 700 28.34 -2.27 -13.95
CA THR A 700 27.62 -1.78 -15.14
C THR A 700 27.14 -2.93 -16.03
N VAL A 701 27.99 -3.93 -16.26
CA VAL A 701 27.61 -5.12 -17.04
C VAL A 701 26.53 -5.92 -16.31
N SER A 702 26.67 -6.09 -14.99
CA SER A 702 25.66 -6.77 -14.18
C SER A 702 24.30 -6.07 -14.25
N TRP A 703 24.28 -4.74 -14.26
CA TRP A 703 23.04 -3.97 -14.41
C TRP A 703 22.32 -4.28 -15.72
N ILE A 704 23.05 -4.36 -16.82
CA ILE A 704 22.51 -4.77 -18.13
C ILE A 704 21.95 -6.20 -18.07
N TRP A 705 22.66 -7.11 -17.42
CA TRP A 705 22.23 -8.50 -17.27
C TRP A 705 20.92 -8.59 -16.46
N ILE A 706 20.81 -7.85 -15.38
CA ILE A 706 19.62 -7.84 -14.53
C ILE A 706 18.41 -7.36 -15.32
N LEU A 707 18.51 -6.19 -15.96
CA LEU A 707 17.43 -5.66 -16.78
C LEU A 707 17.05 -6.64 -17.91
N GLY A 708 18.03 -7.25 -18.55
CA GLY A 708 17.80 -8.21 -19.61
C GLY A 708 17.16 -9.52 -19.15
N ILE A 709 17.61 -10.08 -18.03
CA ILE A 709 17.02 -11.29 -17.47
C ILE A 709 15.58 -11.02 -17.00
N MET A 710 15.34 -9.89 -16.34
CA MET A 710 14.00 -9.50 -15.91
C MET A 710 13.08 -9.31 -17.12
N GLY A 711 13.54 -8.61 -18.17
CA GLY A 711 12.80 -8.46 -19.41
C GLY A 711 12.48 -9.77 -20.11
N LEU A 712 13.40 -10.73 -20.07
CA LEU A 712 13.24 -12.06 -20.66
C LEU A 712 12.25 -12.93 -19.86
N LEU A 713 12.32 -12.89 -18.53
CA LEU A 713 11.47 -13.67 -17.63
C LEU A 713 10.11 -13.01 -17.38
N GLY A 714 9.90 -11.77 -17.85
CA GLY A 714 8.68 -11.02 -17.59
C GLY A 714 8.53 -10.56 -16.14
N ILE A 715 9.62 -10.53 -15.35
CA ILE A 715 9.61 -10.05 -13.98
C ILE A 715 9.56 -8.51 -14.01
N GLN A 716 8.59 -7.94 -13.29
CA GLN A 716 8.36 -6.49 -13.28
C GLN A 716 9.01 -5.84 -12.07
N PHE A 717 9.51 -4.62 -12.25
CA PHE A 717 9.87 -3.78 -11.12
C PHE A 717 8.63 -3.23 -10.44
N ASN A 718 8.67 -3.17 -9.12
CA ASN A 718 7.66 -2.57 -8.29
C ASN A 718 8.30 -1.67 -7.22
N MET A 719 7.49 -0.98 -6.44
CA MET A 719 7.97 -0.02 -5.45
C MET A 719 8.85 -0.63 -4.34
N VAL A 720 8.75 -1.93 -4.09
CA VAL A 720 9.54 -2.60 -3.06
C VAL A 720 10.87 -3.11 -3.62
N ASN A 721 10.85 -3.74 -4.79
CA ASN A 721 12.06 -4.34 -5.38
C ASN A 721 12.98 -3.33 -6.07
N ILE A 722 12.56 -2.05 -6.23
CA ILE A 722 13.40 -0.94 -6.73
C ILE A 722 14.69 -0.74 -5.90
N ILE A 723 14.69 -1.18 -4.65
CA ILE A 723 15.84 -1.17 -3.73
C ILE A 723 17.02 -1.97 -4.28
N LEU A 724 16.75 -2.88 -5.23
CA LEU A 724 17.79 -3.70 -5.86
C LEU A 724 18.98 -2.89 -6.34
N ALA A 725 18.77 -1.67 -6.86
CA ALA A 725 19.85 -0.80 -7.31
C ALA A 725 20.87 -0.53 -6.20
N THR A 726 20.41 -0.30 -4.97
CA THR A 726 21.30 -0.06 -3.82
C THR A 726 22.07 -1.30 -3.43
N PHE A 727 21.46 -2.49 -3.53
CA PHE A 727 22.15 -3.76 -3.26
C PHE A 727 23.21 -4.05 -4.30
N ILE A 728 22.93 -3.80 -5.58
CA ILE A 728 23.87 -4.06 -6.66
C ILE A 728 25.08 -3.15 -6.56
N PHE A 729 24.86 -1.84 -6.47
CA PHE A 729 25.94 -0.88 -6.41
C PHE A 729 26.64 -0.88 -5.06
N GLY A 730 25.93 -1.12 -3.94
CA GLY A 730 26.54 -1.16 -2.64
C GLY A 730 27.28 -2.47 -2.32
N GLN A 731 26.65 -3.62 -2.56
CA GLN A 731 27.24 -4.92 -2.24
C GLN A 731 28.15 -5.46 -3.38
N GLY A 732 27.76 -5.18 -4.63
CA GLY A 732 28.55 -5.61 -5.78
C GLY A 732 29.93 -4.95 -5.81
N ASP A 733 30.01 -3.74 -5.29
CA ASP A 733 31.24 -2.98 -5.13
C ASP A 733 32.23 -3.69 -4.21
N ASP A 734 31.78 -4.17 -3.05
CA ASP A 734 32.63 -4.94 -2.14
C ASP A 734 33.32 -6.13 -2.86
N TYR A 735 32.59 -6.90 -3.64
CA TYR A 735 33.15 -8.04 -4.36
C TYR A 735 34.16 -7.61 -5.42
N THR A 736 33.84 -6.57 -6.17
CA THR A 736 34.74 -6.05 -7.22
C THR A 736 35.96 -5.40 -6.65
N ILE A 737 35.90 -4.70 -5.52
CA ILE A 737 37.04 -4.13 -4.80
C ILE A 737 37.99 -5.24 -4.36
N PHE A 738 37.48 -6.29 -3.66
CA PHE A 738 38.31 -7.37 -3.18
C PHE A 738 38.98 -8.15 -4.30
N ILE A 739 38.29 -8.43 -5.40
CA ILE A 739 38.87 -9.11 -6.55
C ILE A 739 39.91 -8.20 -7.26
N THR A 740 39.59 -6.91 -7.43
CA THR A 740 40.51 -5.94 -8.06
C THR A 740 41.78 -5.78 -7.23
N GLU A 741 41.67 -5.68 -5.91
CA GLU A 741 42.83 -5.62 -5.00
C GLU A 741 43.67 -6.90 -5.07
N GLY A 742 43.01 -8.08 -5.08
CA GLY A 742 43.69 -9.35 -5.30
C GLY A 742 44.44 -9.41 -6.62
N CYS A 743 43.85 -8.93 -7.71
CA CYS A 743 44.48 -8.82 -9.02
C CYS A 743 45.69 -7.82 -8.99
N LEU A 744 45.52 -6.68 -8.37
CA LEU A 744 46.57 -5.67 -8.23
C LEU A 744 47.78 -6.26 -7.49
N GLN A 745 47.55 -6.97 -6.38
CA GLN A 745 48.63 -7.60 -5.63
C GLN A 745 49.31 -8.72 -6.38
N GLU A 746 48.57 -9.55 -7.13
CA GLU A 746 49.16 -10.68 -7.89
C GLU A 746 49.86 -10.20 -9.14
N TYR A 747 49.24 -9.37 -9.96
CA TYR A 747 49.78 -8.96 -11.26
C TYR A 747 50.83 -7.84 -11.18
N THR A 748 50.75 -6.95 -10.15
CA THR A 748 51.68 -5.83 -10.00
C THR A 748 52.78 -6.11 -8.99
N TYR A 749 52.47 -6.78 -7.85
CA TYR A 749 53.44 -7.00 -6.79
C TYR A 749 53.89 -8.46 -6.65
N GLY A 750 53.37 -9.38 -7.49
CA GLY A 750 53.75 -10.77 -7.51
C GLY A 750 53.33 -11.62 -6.31
N ARG A 751 52.42 -11.12 -5.47
CA ARG A 751 51.90 -11.83 -4.30
C ARG A 751 50.70 -12.69 -4.69
N LYS A 752 50.74 -14.02 -4.49
CA LYS A 752 49.67 -14.93 -4.81
C LYS A 752 48.55 -14.89 -3.80
N VAL A 753 47.67 -13.88 -3.88
CA VAL A 753 46.54 -13.67 -2.95
C VAL A 753 45.16 -13.72 -3.63
N LEU A 754 45.10 -13.70 -4.96
CA LEU A 754 43.83 -13.66 -5.72
C LEU A 754 42.90 -14.83 -5.38
N THR A 755 43.44 -16.05 -5.26
CA THR A 755 42.63 -17.24 -4.90
C THR A 755 42.03 -17.12 -3.51
N SER A 756 42.74 -16.53 -2.53
CA SER A 756 42.23 -16.27 -1.20
C SER A 756 41.09 -15.25 -1.22
N HIS A 757 41.25 -14.17 -2.01
CA HIS A 757 40.18 -13.17 -2.19
C HIS A 757 38.94 -13.77 -2.88
N LYS A 758 39.13 -14.55 -3.97
CA LYS A 758 38.07 -15.28 -4.66
C LYS A 758 37.29 -16.20 -3.70
N ARG A 759 37.99 -16.92 -2.80
CA ARG A 759 37.36 -17.77 -1.78
C ARG A 759 36.55 -17.00 -0.79
N SER A 760 37.06 -15.89 -0.28
CA SER A 760 36.33 -15.03 0.64
C SER A 760 35.06 -14.43 0.00
N VAL A 761 35.15 -13.96 -1.25
CA VAL A 761 34.01 -13.48 -2.03
C VAL A 761 32.97 -14.58 -2.26
N ALA A 762 33.43 -15.82 -2.59
CA ALA A 762 32.50 -16.95 -2.76
C ALA A 762 31.71 -17.27 -1.49
N LEU A 763 32.40 -17.27 -0.33
CA LEU A 763 31.74 -17.51 0.97
C LEU A 763 30.76 -16.38 1.29
N SER A 764 31.17 -15.13 1.09
CA SER A 764 30.32 -13.95 1.29
C SER A 764 29.09 -13.98 0.38
N ALA A 765 29.29 -14.28 -0.92
CA ALA A 765 28.20 -14.42 -1.86
C ALA A 765 27.21 -15.53 -1.46
N LEU A 766 27.72 -16.67 -0.99
CA LEU A 766 26.88 -17.77 -0.53
C LEU A 766 26.05 -17.39 0.71
N ILE A 767 26.63 -16.65 1.65
CA ILE A 767 25.90 -16.10 2.81
C ILE A 767 24.79 -15.16 2.35
N MET A 768 25.08 -14.29 1.38
CA MET A 768 24.09 -13.38 0.80
C MET A 768 22.97 -14.14 0.11
N PHE A 769 23.27 -15.14 -0.71
CA PHE A 769 22.26 -15.98 -1.35
C PHE A 769 21.37 -16.71 -0.36
N VAL A 770 21.90 -17.10 0.80
CA VAL A 770 21.13 -17.70 1.88
C VAL A 770 20.21 -16.66 2.52
N GLY A 771 20.73 -15.48 2.83
CA GLY A 771 19.94 -14.39 3.42
C GLY A 771 18.76 -13.97 2.53
N ILE A 772 19.04 -13.75 1.24
CA ILE A 772 18.02 -13.37 0.24
C ILE A 772 17.10 -14.55 -0.08
N GLY A 773 17.68 -15.73 -0.25
CA GLY A 773 16.93 -16.95 -0.60
C GLY A 773 15.89 -17.33 0.44
N SER A 774 16.10 -16.96 1.70
CA SER A 774 15.09 -17.16 2.74
C SER A 774 13.80 -16.42 2.48
N LEU A 775 13.85 -15.24 1.83
CA LEU A 775 12.68 -14.44 1.48
C LEU A 775 11.87 -15.02 0.32
N ILE A 776 12.42 -15.95 -0.47
CA ILE A 776 11.67 -16.62 -1.53
C ILE A 776 10.57 -17.53 -0.95
N LEU A 777 10.69 -17.91 0.32
CA LEU A 777 9.68 -18.65 1.06
C LEU A 777 8.51 -17.78 1.52
N ALA A 778 8.62 -16.46 1.41
CA ALA A 778 7.58 -15.53 1.77
C ALA A 778 6.36 -15.71 0.86
N ARG A 779 5.18 -15.72 1.46
CA ARG A 779 3.90 -15.74 0.75
C ARG A 779 3.45 -14.33 0.35
N HIS A 780 3.98 -13.32 1.04
CA HIS A 780 3.68 -11.92 0.75
C HIS A 780 4.31 -11.51 -0.59
N PRO A 781 3.51 -11.03 -1.57
CA PRO A 781 3.99 -10.78 -2.94
C PRO A 781 5.17 -9.79 -3.01
N ALA A 782 5.15 -8.74 -2.19
CA ALA A 782 6.22 -7.75 -2.18
C ALA A 782 7.57 -8.32 -1.72
N LEU A 783 7.58 -9.17 -0.67
CA LEU A 783 8.80 -9.80 -0.15
C LEU A 783 9.32 -10.87 -1.11
N HIS A 784 8.41 -11.65 -1.71
CA HIS A 784 8.74 -12.65 -2.72
C HIS A 784 9.37 -12.02 -3.96
N SER A 785 8.74 -10.98 -4.51
CA SER A 785 9.25 -10.22 -5.65
C SER A 785 10.63 -9.61 -5.39
N LEU A 786 10.87 -9.09 -4.18
CA LEU A 786 12.18 -8.58 -3.79
C LEU A 786 13.24 -9.68 -3.81
N ALA A 787 12.91 -10.88 -3.33
CA ALA A 787 13.84 -12.02 -3.33
C ALA A 787 14.19 -12.45 -4.76
N GLU A 788 13.19 -12.61 -5.64
CA GLU A 788 13.39 -13.01 -7.04
C GLU A 788 14.35 -12.06 -7.76
N VAL A 789 14.06 -10.77 -7.69
CA VAL A 789 14.87 -9.76 -8.39
C VAL A 789 16.28 -9.68 -7.80
N THR A 790 16.41 -9.79 -6.46
CA THR A 790 17.72 -9.70 -5.82
C THR A 790 18.58 -10.94 -6.05
N ILE A 791 18.01 -12.14 -6.15
CA ILE A 791 18.74 -13.35 -6.52
C ILE A 791 19.33 -13.21 -7.93
N VAL A 792 18.54 -12.75 -8.89
CA VAL A 792 19.01 -12.48 -10.27
C VAL A 792 20.14 -11.45 -10.26
N GLY A 793 19.95 -10.38 -9.48
CA GLY A 793 20.93 -9.30 -9.33
C GLY A 793 22.25 -9.79 -8.77
N MET A 794 22.22 -10.47 -7.64
CA MET A 794 23.43 -10.97 -6.97
C MET A 794 24.16 -12.02 -7.79
N PHE A 795 23.43 -12.92 -8.46
CA PHE A 795 24.05 -13.86 -9.38
C PHE A 795 24.85 -13.14 -10.48
N SER A 796 24.24 -12.13 -11.11
CA SER A 796 24.88 -11.35 -12.15
C SER A 796 26.14 -10.62 -11.64
N VAL A 797 26.02 -9.98 -10.47
CA VAL A 797 27.12 -9.22 -9.85
C VAL A 797 28.29 -10.13 -9.47
N VAL A 798 28.04 -11.26 -8.80
CA VAL A 798 29.09 -12.19 -8.39
C VAL A 798 29.80 -12.74 -9.61
N LEU A 799 29.09 -13.17 -10.64
CA LEU A 799 29.67 -13.68 -11.87
C LEU A 799 30.57 -12.64 -12.56
N MET A 800 30.10 -11.40 -12.70
CA MET A 800 30.87 -10.33 -13.35
C MET A 800 32.07 -9.90 -12.53
N ALA A 801 31.96 -9.85 -11.21
CA ALA A 801 33.06 -9.55 -10.31
C ALA A 801 34.18 -10.64 -10.39
N TYR A 802 33.81 -11.91 -10.58
CA TYR A 802 34.75 -13.01 -10.73
C TYR A 802 35.50 -12.99 -12.07
N VAL A 803 34.87 -12.53 -13.15
CA VAL A 803 35.37 -12.69 -14.52
C VAL A 803 36.04 -11.43 -15.03
N ILE A 804 35.42 -10.27 -14.90
CA ILE A 804 35.87 -9.06 -15.60
C ILE A 804 37.18 -8.51 -15.05
N PRO A 805 37.41 -8.30 -13.74
CA PRO A 805 38.67 -7.74 -13.24
C PRO A 805 39.90 -8.64 -13.58
N PRO A 806 39.89 -9.99 -13.31
CA PRO A 806 41.01 -10.82 -13.66
C PRO A 806 41.29 -10.87 -15.18
N LEU A 807 40.22 -10.84 -16.01
CA LEU A 807 40.33 -10.76 -17.45
C LEU A 807 41.09 -9.50 -17.90
N LEU A 808 40.65 -8.33 -17.42
CA LEU A 808 41.22 -7.04 -17.79
C LEU A 808 42.65 -6.91 -17.32
N PHE A 809 43.01 -7.40 -16.13
CA PHE A 809 44.37 -7.41 -15.64
C PHE A 809 45.29 -8.39 -16.41
N SER A 810 44.74 -9.38 -17.07
CA SER A 810 45.52 -10.29 -17.95
C SER A 810 45.94 -9.66 -19.29
N LEU A 811 45.32 -8.54 -19.70
CA LEU A 811 45.58 -7.83 -20.95
C LEU A 811 46.81 -6.93 -20.89
N PRO A 812 47.51 -6.66 -22.03
CA PRO A 812 48.83 -6.03 -22.08
C PRO A 812 49.00 -4.67 -21.39
N PRO A 813 48.01 -3.74 -21.34
CA PRO A 813 48.24 -2.44 -20.75
C PRO A 813 48.40 -2.45 -19.22
N PHE A 814 47.99 -3.54 -18.55
CA PHE A 814 48.12 -3.71 -17.11
C PHE A 814 49.28 -4.66 -16.72
N ARG A 815 49.84 -5.38 -17.66
CA ARG A 815 50.93 -6.33 -17.48
C ARG A 815 52.30 -5.64 -17.55
N GLY A 816 52.62 -4.71 -16.62
CA GLY A 816 53.95 -4.18 -16.64
C GLY A 816 54.25 -2.79 -16.11
N THR A 817 53.31 -2.12 -15.47
CA THR A 817 53.63 -0.92 -14.71
C THR A 817 54.20 -1.30 -13.34
N LYS A 818 55.49 -1.60 -13.29
CA LYS A 818 56.27 -1.54 -12.06
C LYS A 818 56.23 -0.07 -11.60
N THR A 819 55.23 0.32 -10.87
CA THR A 819 55.22 1.58 -10.16
C THR A 819 56.02 1.40 -8.88
N HIS A 820 56.98 2.31 -8.67
CA HIS A 820 57.79 2.39 -7.48
C HIS A 820 56.96 2.32 -6.21
N ASN A 821 57.44 1.55 -5.22
CA ASN A 821 56.95 1.47 -3.87
C ASN A 821 56.71 2.85 -3.26
N PRO A 822 55.60 3.07 -2.47
CA PRO A 822 55.62 4.03 -1.42
C PRO A 822 56.20 3.49 -0.13
#